data_ec88e6812a847b4f3023192eae4f8670
#
_entry.id   ec88e6812a847b4f3023192eae4f8670
#
_cell.length_a   1.000
_cell.length_b   1.000
_cell.length_c   1.000
_cell.angle_alpha   90.00
_cell.angle_beta   90.00
_cell.angle_gamma   90.00
#
_symmetry.space_group_name_H-M   'P 1'
#
loop_
_entity.id
_entity.type
_entity.pdbx_description
1 polymer ?
#
loop_
_entity_poly.entity_id
_entity_poly.type
_entity_poly.pdbx_seq_one_letter_code
_entity_poly.pdbx_strand_id
1 'polypeptide(L)'
;MRRSLPFLSATALVGACALSLVMSQPAHADGFIVIPEPPPRRIRPMPPRPPRLIRGFPLAVEHHDVKVTIKGQIATTEVDQIFRNPTNRRLEGLYVFPLPPDAALDQFSMWIDGKEMQGEVLDKDKALGIYEGIVRKLQDPALLEYVGRGLFKVRIFPIEPMGKKRVKLTYRQTLKRDSGRVRYRYPLNTEKFSSEPLQRASISVSIESDEPIKGIYSPWHKVDVRRTSETKAVASWEAVNATPSRDFVLDYDLAGGQIGASIRCNAEPARDGTFMLTLSPQVEVTQRIEKDVVFVVDTSGTMATDGKMEQAQKALEYMIAKLDPADRFAVVDFATDARVYKDELVTGSAEEKAGATHYVKGLKARGGTAIDEALGRACKFRGTDTSRPFVVVFMTDGEPTIGEREPDRILENLKKASQDKAARVFVWGVGNDLNANLLDRIASQQRGDSYYVLPGEDIEVSMSSFYDKISNPVLTDLSVTIEGVRTSELYPRQIPDLFHGGQLLLLGRFQGEGHAAIRVKGQVNGKDKEFVFEGAFKRETNNVHIPRLWAKRKIGYLLEEIRKGGATEELKQEVVRLARRHGLPTPYTSYLVLEEGALTQGRPRREPAAPGEQAAENALRRLRQGAQKAGEAEEDKDGFAGGGGQAAAPSGKEGVRGSRLAGRLKRADRADLGETLDLERGVIEDAIRQVEGCTFYRSGEGWVHSEAGKRDATWVSVDYMSEAYFKLVKEHPGLGAFLSLGKVIVQFEGKTYEIK
;
A
#
# COMPACT_ATOMS: atom_id res chain seq x y z
N MET A 1 -28.58 -54.98 51.82
CA MET A 1 -28.70 -56.05 50.76
C MET A 1 -28.33 -55.36 49.47
N ARG A 2 -27.14 -55.56 49.05
CA ARG A 2 -26.62 -56.38 47.96
C ARG A 2 -27.31 -56.14 46.59
N ARG A 3 -26.41 -55.73 45.64
CA ARG A 3 -26.33 -56.06 44.21
C ARG A 3 -26.95 -55.00 43.28
N SER A 4 -26.40 -54.60 42.15
CA SER A 4 -25.15 -54.92 41.42
C SER A 4 -25.15 -53.99 40.20
N LEU A 5 -23.97 -53.42 39.83
CA LEU A 5 -23.73 -52.78 38.51
C LEU A 5 -23.88 -53.83 37.36
N PRO A 6 -24.15 -53.33 36.17
CA PRO A 6 -23.28 -53.76 35.09
C PRO A 6 -22.69 -52.58 34.28
N PHE A 7 -21.46 -52.79 33.88
CA PHE A 7 -20.69 -52.15 32.85
C PHE A 7 -21.43 -52.03 31.53
N LEU A 8 -21.35 -50.85 30.88
CA LEU A 8 -21.59 -50.75 29.46
C LEU A 8 -20.45 -49.92 28.85
N SER A 9 -19.84 -50.58 27.89
CA SER A 9 -18.69 -50.19 27.07
C SER A 9 -18.82 -48.85 26.37
N ALA A 10 -17.86 -47.98 26.56
CA ALA A 10 -17.64 -46.80 25.76
C ALA A 10 -16.97 -47.19 24.45
N THR A 11 -17.71 -47.18 23.38
CA THR A 11 -17.16 -47.22 22.02
C THR A 11 -16.66 -45.83 21.65
N ALA A 12 -15.36 -45.68 21.66
CA ALA A 12 -14.70 -44.44 21.21
C ALA A 12 -14.85 -44.32 19.68
N LEU A 13 -15.67 -43.38 19.27
CA LEU A 13 -15.70 -42.90 17.88
C LEU A 13 -14.50 -41.98 17.67
N VAL A 14 -13.42 -42.53 17.12
CA VAL A 14 -12.28 -41.72 16.65
C VAL A 14 -12.74 -41.08 15.35
N GLY A 15 -13.27 -39.86 15.48
CA GLY A 15 -13.44 -38.95 14.37
C GLY A 15 -12.06 -38.47 13.91
N ALA A 16 -11.60 -38.98 12.77
CA ALA A 16 -10.44 -38.49 12.08
C ALA A 16 -10.73 -37.05 11.61
N CYS A 17 -10.40 -36.05 12.43
CA CYS A 17 -10.16 -34.66 11.96
C CYS A 17 -8.91 -34.74 11.08
N ALA A 18 -9.12 -34.85 9.78
CA ALA A 18 -8.11 -34.48 8.80
C ALA A 18 -7.88 -32.98 8.94
N LEU A 19 -6.97 -32.60 9.86
CA LEU A 19 -6.31 -31.32 9.80
C LEU A 19 -5.53 -31.28 8.49
N SER A 20 -6.11 -30.68 7.45
CA SER A 20 -5.37 -30.20 6.32
C SER A 20 -4.43 -29.12 6.86
N LEU A 21 -3.20 -29.52 7.24
CA LEU A 21 -2.10 -28.61 7.39
C LEU A 21 -1.96 -27.88 6.04
N VAL A 22 -2.49 -26.69 5.97
CA VAL A 22 -2.07 -25.70 4.99
C VAL A 22 -0.60 -25.46 5.34
N MET A 23 0.29 -26.10 4.60
CA MET A 23 1.72 -25.84 4.70
C MET A 23 1.93 -24.43 4.18
N SER A 24 1.97 -23.45 5.10
CA SER A 24 2.53 -22.14 4.84
C SER A 24 3.93 -22.36 4.27
N GLN A 25 4.17 -21.90 3.05
CA GLN A 25 5.51 -21.93 2.48
C GLN A 25 6.41 -21.05 3.34
N PRO A 26 7.61 -21.49 3.73
CA PRO A 26 8.50 -20.71 4.57
C PRO A 26 8.96 -19.46 3.82
N ALA A 27 8.94 -18.35 4.49
CA ALA A 27 9.44 -17.05 4.05
C ALA A 27 10.98 -17.01 4.11
N HIS A 28 11.62 -16.23 3.25
CA HIS A 28 13.06 -16.32 2.97
C HIS A 28 13.72 -14.93 2.89
N ALA A 29 14.94 -14.79 3.35
CA ALA A 29 15.65 -13.52 3.59
C ALA A 29 16.77 -13.16 2.60
N ASP A 30 17.08 -11.90 2.48
CA ASP A 30 18.24 -11.34 1.79
C ASP A 30 19.55 -11.73 2.46
N GLY A 31 20.59 -12.06 1.65
CA GLY A 31 21.77 -12.67 2.21
C GLY A 31 21.43 -13.98 2.93
N PHE A 32 21.46 -15.06 2.23
CA PHE A 32 20.98 -16.36 2.71
C PHE A 32 22.12 -17.35 2.87
N ILE A 33 21.90 -18.37 3.71
CA ILE A 33 22.86 -19.44 3.92
C ILE A 33 22.30 -20.73 3.32
N VAL A 34 22.97 -21.24 2.29
CA VAL A 34 22.67 -22.54 1.68
C VAL A 34 23.36 -23.63 2.49
N ILE A 35 22.61 -24.62 2.93
CA ILE A 35 23.17 -25.82 3.59
C ILE A 35 23.33 -26.91 2.52
N PRO A 36 24.57 -27.29 2.12
CA PRO A 36 24.79 -28.38 1.21
C PRO A 36 24.45 -29.71 1.87
N GLU A 37 23.73 -30.61 1.16
CA GLU A 37 23.50 -31.94 1.64
C GLU A 37 24.84 -32.68 1.83
N PRO A 38 25.02 -33.43 2.93
CA PRO A 38 26.19 -34.30 3.07
C PRO A 38 26.19 -35.37 1.98
N PRO A 39 27.37 -35.74 1.44
CA PRO A 39 27.45 -36.81 0.43
C PRO A 39 26.82 -38.10 0.97
N PRO A 40 26.14 -38.88 0.14
CA PRO A 40 25.47 -40.09 0.59
C PRO A 40 26.50 -41.06 1.20
N ARG A 41 26.35 -41.34 2.50
CA ARG A 41 27.10 -42.41 3.13
C ARG A 41 26.65 -43.74 2.49
N ARG A 42 27.60 -44.52 1.96
CA ARG A 42 27.36 -45.88 1.50
C ARG A 42 26.86 -46.72 2.69
N ILE A 43 25.54 -46.87 2.81
CA ILE A 43 24.89 -47.77 3.77
C ILE A 43 24.12 -48.80 2.96
N ARG A 44 24.19 -50.04 3.41
CA ARG A 44 23.50 -51.24 2.83
C ARG A 44 22.00 -50.98 2.62
N PRO A 45 21.36 -51.57 1.61
CA PRO A 45 20.02 -51.24 1.21
C PRO A 45 19.00 -51.60 2.31
N MET A 46 18.40 -50.60 2.90
CA MET A 46 17.12 -50.68 3.59
C MET A 46 16.02 -50.26 2.61
N PRO A 47 14.77 -50.81 2.76
CA PRO A 47 13.67 -50.45 1.86
C PRO A 47 13.39 -48.93 1.89
N PRO A 48 13.00 -48.33 0.77
CA PRO A 48 12.91 -46.92 0.60
C PRO A 48 11.85 -46.30 1.54
N ARG A 49 12.27 -45.61 2.56
CA ARG A 49 11.44 -44.56 3.17
C ARG A 49 11.42 -43.38 2.23
N PRO A 50 10.25 -42.72 1.99
CA PRO A 50 10.19 -41.56 1.16
C PRO A 50 11.19 -40.50 1.71
N PRO A 51 11.96 -39.86 0.85
CA PRO A 51 12.94 -38.85 1.30
C PRO A 51 12.19 -37.70 1.99
N ARG A 52 12.47 -37.47 3.27
CA ARG A 52 12.12 -36.19 3.89
C ARG A 52 13.01 -35.15 3.22
N LEU A 53 12.43 -34.39 2.30
CA LEU A 53 13.05 -33.21 1.71
C LEU A 53 13.41 -32.25 2.83
N ILE A 54 14.70 -32.19 3.21
CA ILE A 54 15.26 -31.06 3.93
C ILE A 54 15.31 -29.96 2.88
N ARG A 55 14.39 -29.02 2.95
CA ARG A 55 14.42 -27.83 2.09
C ARG A 55 15.75 -27.10 2.31
N GLY A 56 16.37 -26.59 1.24
CA GLY A 56 17.73 -26.06 1.24
C GLY A 56 18.01 -24.82 2.11
N PHE A 57 17.00 -24.27 2.81
CA PHE A 57 17.12 -23.09 3.69
C PHE A 57 16.54 -23.36 5.08
N PRO A 58 17.17 -24.19 5.92
CA PRO A 58 16.64 -24.55 7.24
C PRO A 58 16.82 -23.46 8.31
N LEU A 59 17.58 -22.40 8.02
CA LEU A 59 17.86 -21.33 8.98
C LEU A 59 16.71 -20.30 9.00
N ALA A 60 16.43 -19.77 10.20
CA ALA A 60 15.55 -18.62 10.38
C ALA A 60 16.40 -17.34 10.44
N VAL A 61 15.94 -16.27 9.77
CA VAL A 61 16.49 -14.93 9.94
C VAL A 61 15.67 -14.24 11.02
N GLU A 62 16.28 -13.95 12.17
CA GLU A 62 15.59 -13.29 13.28
C GLU A 62 15.57 -11.78 13.11
N HIS A 63 16.71 -11.18 12.82
CA HIS A 63 16.89 -9.75 12.69
C HIS A 63 17.56 -9.42 11.36
N HIS A 64 17.07 -8.34 10.74
CA HIS A 64 17.61 -7.81 9.50
C HIS A 64 17.59 -6.28 9.58
N ASP A 65 18.69 -5.70 9.99
CA ASP A 65 18.85 -4.26 10.15
C ASP A 65 19.79 -3.71 9.07
N VAL A 66 19.32 -2.68 8.36
CA VAL A 66 20.06 -2.03 7.27
C VAL A 66 20.21 -0.55 7.55
N LYS A 67 21.45 -0.08 7.59
CA LYS A 67 21.77 1.33 7.72
C LYS A 67 22.45 1.82 6.45
N VAL A 68 21.89 2.85 5.85
CA VAL A 68 22.38 3.43 4.61
C VAL A 68 22.78 4.89 4.84
N THR A 69 23.97 5.23 4.39
CA THR A 69 24.41 6.62 4.36
C THR A 69 24.72 7.01 2.93
N ILE A 70 23.96 7.97 2.40
CA ILE A 70 24.13 8.50 1.06
C ILE A 70 24.75 9.89 1.19
N LYS A 71 25.95 10.08 0.60
CA LYS A 71 26.61 11.38 0.49
C LYS A 71 26.83 11.70 -0.99
N GLY A 72 26.20 12.75 -1.47
CA GLY A 72 26.12 13.03 -2.89
C GLY A 72 25.50 11.87 -3.66
N GLN A 73 26.29 11.18 -4.49
CA GLN A 73 25.86 10.00 -5.25
C GLN A 73 26.44 8.68 -4.72
N ILE A 74 27.13 8.67 -3.58
CA ILE A 74 27.73 7.48 -3.01
C ILE A 74 26.89 6.97 -1.83
N ALA A 75 26.32 5.79 -1.97
CA ALA A 75 25.61 5.10 -0.90
C ALA A 75 26.54 4.05 -0.25
N THR A 76 26.71 4.17 1.07
CA THR A 76 27.32 3.16 1.92
C THR A 76 26.21 2.43 2.65
N THR A 77 26.13 1.12 2.45
CA THR A 77 25.11 0.25 3.04
C THR A 77 25.76 -0.70 4.04
N GLU A 78 25.31 -0.66 5.28
CA GLU A 78 25.69 -1.56 6.35
C GLU A 78 24.50 -2.50 6.62
N VAL A 79 24.71 -3.80 6.49
CA VAL A 79 23.71 -4.85 6.72
C VAL A 79 24.12 -5.63 7.96
N ASP A 80 23.18 -5.86 8.86
CA ASP A 80 23.38 -6.62 10.09
C ASP A 80 22.27 -7.68 10.20
N GLN A 81 22.62 -8.95 10.01
CA GLN A 81 21.69 -10.07 10.00
C GLN A 81 22.01 -11.07 11.10
N ILE A 82 20.98 -11.58 11.77
CA ILE A 82 21.11 -12.67 12.74
C ILE A 82 20.37 -13.89 12.21
N PHE A 83 21.12 -14.95 11.93
CA PHE A 83 20.61 -16.26 11.54
C PHE A 83 20.53 -17.18 12.75
N ARG A 84 19.43 -17.90 12.89
CA ARG A 84 19.22 -18.94 13.89
C ARG A 84 19.10 -20.31 13.23
N ASN A 85 19.79 -21.29 13.78
CA ASN A 85 19.63 -22.69 13.42
C ASN A 85 18.48 -23.29 14.28
N PRO A 86 17.27 -23.48 13.77
CA PRO A 86 16.18 -24.05 14.55
C PRO A 86 16.27 -25.57 14.68
N THR A 87 17.30 -26.19 14.11
CA THR A 87 17.47 -27.63 14.12
C THR A 87 18.37 -28.08 15.30
N ASN A 88 18.28 -29.37 15.62
CA ASN A 88 19.14 -30.02 16.63
C ASN A 88 20.46 -30.53 16.04
N ARG A 89 20.90 -30.07 14.88
CA ARG A 89 22.10 -30.49 14.17
C ARG A 89 23.05 -29.31 13.98
N ARG A 90 24.37 -29.60 14.08
CA ARG A 90 25.39 -28.66 13.64
C ARG A 90 25.36 -28.56 12.12
N LEU A 91 25.33 -27.33 11.60
CA LEU A 91 25.26 -27.06 10.17
C LEU A 91 26.54 -26.37 9.68
N GLU A 92 26.79 -26.53 8.39
CA GLU A 92 27.76 -25.77 7.62
C GLU A 92 27.01 -25.14 6.44
N GLY A 93 27.23 -23.86 6.18
CA GLY A 93 26.50 -23.14 5.17
C GLY A 93 27.37 -22.28 4.26
N LEU A 94 26.88 -22.01 3.08
CA LEU A 94 27.40 -21.01 2.16
C LEU A 94 26.53 -19.77 2.25
N TYR A 95 27.05 -18.69 2.85
CA TYR A 95 26.38 -17.38 2.79
C TYR A 95 26.53 -16.82 1.39
N VAL A 96 25.40 -16.39 0.81
CA VAL A 96 25.31 -15.84 -0.53
C VAL A 96 24.59 -14.51 -0.42
N PHE A 97 25.18 -13.45 -0.96
CA PHE A 97 24.57 -12.13 -1.02
C PHE A 97 24.56 -11.63 -2.47
N PRO A 98 23.38 -11.50 -3.10
CA PRO A 98 23.24 -10.90 -4.42
C PRO A 98 23.56 -9.42 -4.36
N LEU A 99 24.54 -9.00 -5.15
CA LEU A 99 24.92 -7.59 -5.20
C LEU A 99 23.85 -6.77 -5.93
N PRO A 100 23.55 -5.56 -5.45
CA PRO A 100 22.68 -4.64 -6.18
C PRO A 100 23.20 -4.39 -7.61
N PRO A 101 22.32 -4.17 -8.60
CA PRO A 101 22.74 -4.02 -10.00
C PRO A 101 23.77 -2.92 -10.27
N ASP A 102 23.76 -1.87 -9.46
CA ASP A 102 24.62 -0.68 -9.60
C ASP A 102 25.71 -0.61 -8.52
N ALA A 103 25.98 -1.71 -7.80
CA ALA A 103 27.01 -1.75 -6.76
C ALA A 103 28.40 -1.71 -7.37
N ALA A 104 29.22 -0.73 -6.97
CA ALA A 104 30.65 -0.68 -7.23
C ALA A 104 31.41 -1.30 -6.06
N LEU A 105 32.34 -2.20 -6.35
CA LEU A 105 32.96 -3.11 -5.39
C LEU A 105 34.25 -2.56 -4.76
N ASP A 106 34.33 -1.28 -4.44
CA ASP A 106 35.58 -0.70 -3.94
C ASP A 106 35.94 -1.13 -2.51
N GLN A 107 34.98 -1.43 -1.66
CA GLN A 107 35.22 -1.95 -0.29
C GLN A 107 34.07 -2.86 0.13
N PHE A 108 34.35 -4.13 0.25
CA PHE A 108 33.43 -5.12 0.76
C PHE A 108 34.06 -5.78 2.00
N SER A 109 33.42 -5.62 3.14
CA SER A 109 33.88 -6.22 4.37
C SER A 109 32.73 -6.98 5.04
N MET A 110 33.04 -8.13 5.62
CA MET A 110 32.07 -8.99 6.29
C MET A 110 32.64 -9.48 7.62
N TRP A 111 31.86 -9.40 8.67
CA TRP A 111 32.20 -9.92 9.99
C TRP A 111 31.21 -11.00 10.41
N ILE A 112 31.73 -12.09 10.95
CA ILE A 112 30.94 -13.15 11.56
C ILE A 112 31.43 -13.31 13.02
N ASP A 113 30.52 -13.12 13.98
CA ASP A 113 30.82 -13.20 15.40
C ASP A 113 32.07 -12.37 15.84
N GLY A 114 32.21 -11.16 15.22
CA GLY A 114 33.30 -10.23 15.53
C GLY A 114 34.65 -10.53 14.87
N LYS A 115 34.74 -11.56 14.03
CA LYS A 115 35.91 -11.84 13.18
C LYS A 115 35.65 -11.39 11.74
N GLU A 116 36.63 -10.68 11.18
CA GLU A 116 36.59 -10.35 9.75
C GLU A 116 36.81 -11.62 8.92
N MET A 117 35.97 -11.84 7.95
CA MET A 117 35.98 -12.98 7.05
C MET A 117 36.31 -12.55 5.63
N GLN A 118 37.18 -13.31 4.99
CA GLN A 118 37.47 -13.12 3.58
C GLN A 118 36.42 -13.89 2.76
N GLY A 119 35.72 -13.19 1.90
CA GLY A 119 34.78 -13.76 0.95
C GLY A 119 35.25 -13.56 -0.49
N GLU A 120 34.59 -14.22 -1.42
CA GLU A 120 34.86 -14.11 -2.85
C GLU A 120 33.75 -13.32 -3.53
N VAL A 121 34.16 -12.30 -4.28
CA VAL A 121 33.24 -11.51 -5.13
C VAL A 121 33.34 -12.05 -6.56
N LEU A 122 32.19 -12.29 -7.17
CA LEU A 122 32.06 -12.83 -8.52
C LEU A 122 31.29 -11.87 -9.39
N ASP A 123 31.76 -11.72 -10.64
CA ASP A 123 31.04 -11.04 -11.69
C ASP A 123 29.74 -11.80 -12.06
N LYS A 124 28.87 -11.14 -12.84
CA LYS A 124 27.56 -11.67 -13.25
C LYS A 124 27.63 -13.00 -14.00
N ASP A 125 28.69 -13.22 -14.80
CA ASP A 125 28.82 -14.41 -15.65
C ASP A 125 29.22 -15.63 -14.82
N LYS A 126 30.16 -15.46 -13.88
CA LYS A 126 30.53 -16.50 -12.91
C LYS A 126 29.41 -16.75 -11.87
N ALA A 127 28.73 -15.70 -11.46
CA ALA A 127 27.58 -15.81 -10.55
C ALA A 127 26.45 -16.65 -11.15
N LEU A 128 26.17 -16.50 -12.44
CA LEU A 128 25.15 -17.29 -13.14
C LEU A 128 25.36 -18.80 -12.98
N GLY A 129 26.61 -19.29 -13.18
CA GLY A 129 26.93 -20.71 -13.00
C GLY A 129 26.69 -21.23 -11.56
N ILE A 130 26.88 -20.37 -10.56
CA ILE A 130 26.60 -20.70 -9.15
C ILE A 130 25.10 -20.72 -8.89
N TYR A 131 24.35 -19.72 -9.36
CA TYR A 131 22.90 -19.70 -9.24
C TYR A 131 22.26 -20.93 -9.88
N GLU A 132 22.65 -21.26 -11.12
CA GLU A 132 22.19 -22.49 -11.79
C GLU A 132 22.54 -23.75 -10.99
N GLY A 133 23.78 -23.85 -10.48
CA GLY A 133 24.21 -25.01 -9.70
C GLY A 133 23.41 -25.21 -8.43
N ILE A 134 23.07 -24.13 -7.73
CA ILE A 134 22.22 -24.16 -6.55
C ILE A 134 20.77 -24.52 -6.92
N VAL A 135 20.21 -23.88 -7.97
CA VAL A 135 18.84 -24.14 -8.45
C VAL A 135 18.69 -25.61 -8.88
N ARG A 136 19.62 -26.16 -9.65
CA ARG A 136 19.60 -27.58 -10.06
C ARG A 136 19.65 -28.52 -8.86
N LYS A 137 20.48 -28.21 -7.86
CA LYS A 137 20.67 -29.05 -6.67
C LYS A 137 19.46 -29.03 -5.73
N LEU A 138 18.88 -27.84 -5.51
CA LEU A 138 17.75 -27.65 -4.60
C LEU A 138 16.39 -27.87 -5.28
N GLN A 139 16.33 -27.95 -6.60
CA GLN A 139 15.09 -27.98 -7.40
C GLN A 139 14.18 -26.77 -7.11
N ASP A 140 14.81 -25.61 -6.75
CA ASP A 140 14.12 -24.37 -6.40
C ASP A 140 14.58 -23.24 -7.34
N PRO A 141 13.70 -22.63 -8.14
CA PRO A 141 14.04 -21.62 -9.13
C PRO A 141 14.21 -20.23 -8.50
N ALA A 142 14.01 -20.05 -7.21
CA ALA A 142 13.96 -18.75 -6.54
C ALA A 142 15.17 -17.84 -6.84
N LEU A 143 16.35 -18.43 -7.01
CA LEU A 143 17.58 -17.67 -7.29
C LEU A 143 17.67 -17.13 -8.73
N LEU A 144 16.80 -17.55 -9.63
CA LEU A 144 16.83 -17.07 -11.02
C LEU A 144 16.45 -15.59 -11.15
N GLU A 145 15.81 -15.02 -10.15
CA GLU A 145 15.55 -13.57 -10.12
C GLU A 145 16.82 -12.72 -10.00
N TYR A 146 17.93 -13.31 -9.56
CA TYR A 146 19.24 -12.64 -9.42
C TYR A 146 20.14 -12.83 -10.63
N VAL A 147 19.67 -13.50 -11.67
CA VAL A 147 20.41 -13.66 -12.93
C VAL A 147 20.72 -12.28 -13.52
N GLY A 148 22.00 -12.09 -13.89
CA GLY A 148 22.51 -10.79 -14.37
C GLY A 148 23.06 -9.86 -13.27
N ARG A 149 23.04 -10.30 -11.99
CA ARG A 149 23.68 -9.60 -10.86
C ARG A 149 24.99 -10.28 -10.48
N GLY A 150 25.90 -9.50 -9.86
CA GLY A 150 27.08 -10.04 -9.19
C GLY A 150 26.70 -10.79 -7.89
N LEU A 151 27.67 -11.47 -7.33
CA LEU A 151 27.47 -12.32 -6.14
C LEU A 151 28.66 -12.20 -5.18
N PHE A 152 28.36 -12.09 -3.89
CA PHE A 152 29.33 -12.36 -2.83
C PHE A 152 29.01 -13.68 -2.14
N LYS A 153 30.03 -14.50 -1.89
CA LYS A 153 29.86 -15.76 -1.16
C LYS A 153 30.96 -15.95 -0.10
N VAL A 154 30.57 -16.56 1.02
CA VAL A 154 31.52 -16.99 2.05
C VAL A 154 31.00 -18.22 2.79
N ARG A 155 31.89 -19.11 3.19
CA ARG A 155 31.57 -20.31 3.91
C ARG A 155 31.50 -20.03 5.41
N ILE A 156 30.42 -20.46 6.06
CA ILE A 156 30.18 -20.29 7.50
C ILE A 156 30.15 -21.67 8.17
N PHE A 157 31.05 -21.88 9.13
CA PHE A 157 31.12 -23.10 9.93
C PHE A 157 31.81 -22.82 11.27
N PRO A 158 31.41 -23.45 12.38
CA PRO A 158 30.15 -24.20 12.56
C PRO A 158 28.94 -23.31 12.85
N ILE A 159 27.74 -23.79 12.48
CA ILE A 159 26.45 -23.22 12.93
C ILE A 159 25.88 -24.23 13.92
N GLU A 160 26.01 -23.94 15.19
CA GLU A 160 25.66 -24.89 16.26
C GLU A 160 24.15 -25.15 16.33
N PRO A 161 23.70 -26.31 16.86
CA PRO A 161 22.28 -26.59 17.10
C PRO A 161 21.65 -25.51 17.96
N MET A 162 20.47 -25.01 17.58
CA MET A 162 19.76 -23.88 18.26
C MET A 162 20.60 -22.61 18.42
N GLY A 163 21.79 -22.59 17.81
CA GLY A 163 22.73 -21.48 17.87
C GLY A 163 22.40 -20.35 16.89
N LYS A 164 23.01 -19.18 17.15
CA LYS A 164 22.87 -18.00 16.31
C LYS A 164 24.18 -17.63 15.66
N LYS A 165 24.11 -17.05 14.47
CA LYS A 165 25.23 -16.43 13.76
C LYS A 165 24.84 -15.02 13.34
N ARG A 166 25.67 -14.04 13.71
CA ARG A 166 25.54 -12.66 13.30
C ARG A 166 26.48 -12.40 12.13
N VAL A 167 25.92 -11.86 11.06
CA VAL A 167 26.64 -11.49 9.85
C VAL A 167 26.50 -10.00 9.67
N LYS A 168 27.63 -9.30 9.60
CA LYS A 168 27.68 -7.88 9.26
C LYS A 168 28.39 -7.71 7.93
N LEU A 169 27.82 -6.86 7.09
CA LEU A 169 28.24 -6.65 5.72
C LEU A 169 28.16 -5.16 5.39
N THR A 170 29.24 -4.61 4.84
CA THR A 170 29.25 -3.23 4.37
C THR A 170 29.68 -3.18 2.91
N TYR A 171 28.93 -2.48 2.07
CA TYR A 171 29.29 -2.24 0.68
C TYR A 171 28.97 -0.80 0.26
N ARG A 172 29.60 -0.37 -0.83
CA ARG A 172 29.36 0.94 -1.45
C ARG A 172 28.86 0.77 -2.86
N GLN A 173 27.98 1.69 -3.26
CA GLN A 173 27.50 1.76 -4.62
C GLN A 173 27.39 3.22 -5.07
N THR A 174 27.67 3.46 -6.35
CA THR A 174 27.46 4.76 -6.97
C THR A 174 26.03 4.81 -7.51
N LEU A 175 25.24 5.71 -7.00
CA LEU A 175 23.86 5.91 -7.43
C LEU A 175 23.84 6.73 -8.71
N LYS A 176 23.10 6.26 -9.71
CA LYS A 176 22.88 7.01 -10.93
C LYS A 176 21.88 8.13 -10.69
N ARG A 177 22.22 9.31 -11.19
CA ARG A 177 21.31 10.46 -11.23
C ARG A 177 20.79 10.60 -12.65
N ASP A 178 19.46 10.61 -12.79
CA ASP A 178 18.79 10.88 -14.06
C ASP A 178 17.79 12.03 -13.88
N SER A 179 18.03 13.14 -14.58
CA SER A 179 17.14 14.31 -14.59
C SER A 179 16.81 14.83 -13.19
N GLY A 180 17.82 14.87 -12.29
CA GLY A 180 17.67 15.33 -10.90
C GLY A 180 17.16 14.25 -9.93
N ARG A 181 16.83 13.06 -10.43
CA ARG A 181 16.36 11.93 -9.61
C ARG A 181 17.51 11.00 -9.26
N VAL A 182 17.51 10.49 -8.03
CA VAL A 182 18.41 9.45 -7.56
C VAL A 182 17.58 8.31 -6.99
N ARG A 183 17.89 7.07 -7.40
CA ARG A 183 17.24 5.84 -6.91
C ARG A 183 18.23 5.01 -6.11
N TYR A 184 17.86 4.72 -4.87
CA TYR A 184 18.51 3.70 -4.06
C TYR A 184 17.64 2.44 -4.03
N ARG A 185 18.24 1.28 -4.27
CA ARG A 185 17.57 -0.02 -4.22
C ARG A 185 18.36 -0.96 -3.30
N TYR A 186 17.68 -1.52 -2.32
CA TYR A 186 18.21 -2.56 -1.45
C TYR A 186 17.39 -3.84 -1.66
N PRO A 187 18.05 -4.97 -1.96
CA PRO A 187 17.39 -6.24 -2.10
C PRO A 187 16.81 -6.68 -0.74
N LEU A 188 15.51 -6.61 -0.53
CA LEU A 188 14.80 -6.96 0.70
C LEU A 188 13.80 -8.10 0.48
N ASN A 189 13.87 -8.80 -0.64
CA ASN A 189 13.00 -9.93 -0.91
C ASN A 189 13.43 -11.15 -0.12
N THR A 190 13.04 -11.19 1.15
CA THR A 190 13.49 -12.19 2.13
C THR A 190 12.59 -13.42 2.24
N GLU A 191 11.40 -13.37 1.64
CA GLU A 191 10.38 -14.42 1.72
C GLU A 191 10.91 -15.82 1.35
N LYS A 192 11.89 -15.90 0.45
CA LYS A 192 12.37 -17.15 -0.12
C LYS A 192 13.52 -17.82 0.66
N PHE A 193 14.11 -17.19 1.68
CA PHE A 193 15.39 -17.63 2.27
C PHE A 193 15.42 -17.68 3.80
N SER A 194 14.27 -17.63 4.46
CA SER A 194 14.11 -17.85 5.89
C SER A 194 13.06 -18.92 6.17
N SER A 195 13.28 -19.80 7.13
CA SER A 195 12.32 -20.84 7.53
C SER A 195 11.15 -20.30 8.36
N GLU A 196 11.27 -19.06 8.86
CA GLU A 196 10.27 -18.38 9.71
C GLU A 196 10.20 -16.91 9.31
N PRO A 197 9.07 -16.19 9.60
CA PRO A 197 8.99 -14.74 9.45
C PRO A 197 10.10 -14.03 10.23
N LEU A 198 10.60 -12.91 9.72
CA LEU A 198 11.58 -12.08 10.41
C LEU A 198 10.94 -11.47 11.66
N GLN A 199 11.53 -11.68 12.83
CA GLN A 199 11.04 -11.07 14.05
C GLN A 199 11.10 -9.56 13.98
N ARG A 200 12.16 -9.02 13.37
CA ARG A 200 12.32 -7.59 13.09
C ARG A 200 13.11 -7.37 11.81
N ALA A 201 12.62 -6.43 10.99
CA ALA A 201 13.36 -5.87 9.86
C ALA A 201 13.32 -4.35 9.94
N SER A 202 14.46 -3.68 9.74
CA SER A 202 14.53 -2.23 9.71
C SER A 202 15.47 -1.72 8.64
N ILE A 203 15.11 -0.59 8.02
CA ILE A 203 15.96 0.12 7.07
C ILE A 203 15.94 1.60 7.42
N SER A 204 17.13 2.18 7.62
CA SER A 204 17.31 3.61 7.84
C SER A 204 18.25 4.19 6.78
N VAL A 205 17.78 5.16 6.02
CA VAL A 205 18.53 5.82 4.94
C VAL A 205 18.75 7.27 5.30
N SER A 206 19.99 7.65 5.59
CA SER A 206 20.42 9.04 5.79
C SER A 206 20.92 9.59 4.48
N ILE A 207 20.34 10.69 4.02
CA ILE A 207 20.70 11.37 2.76
C ILE A 207 21.34 12.70 3.10
N GLU A 208 22.51 12.96 2.55
CA GLU A 208 23.22 14.23 2.57
C GLU A 208 23.57 14.60 1.12
N SER A 209 23.00 15.68 0.61
CA SER A 209 23.13 16.13 -0.77
C SER A 209 23.75 17.51 -0.82
N ASP A 210 24.43 17.82 -1.91
CA ASP A 210 24.93 19.18 -2.23
C ASP A 210 23.80 20.11 -2.75
N GLU A 211 22.69 19.52 -3.17
CA GLU A 211 21.52 20.23 -3.70
C GLU A 211 20.28 19.97 -2.82
N PRO A 212 19.32 20.90 -2.79
CA PRO A 212 18.08 20.72 -2.05
C PRO A 212 17.31 19.45 -2.46
N ILE A 213 16.88 18.68 -1.46
CA ILE A 213 16.06 17.48 -1.64
C ILE A 213 14.60 17.91 -1.77
N LYS A 214 13.98 17.67 -2.93
CA LYS A 214 12.58 18.03 -3.19
C LYS A 214 11.59 16.99 -2.69
N GLY A 215 11.67 15.78 -3.22
CA GLY A 215 10.77 14.68 -2.93
C GLY A 215 11.53 13.45 -2.44
N ILE A 216 10.95 12.70 -1.50
CA ILE A 216 11.42 11.38 -1.08
C ILE A 216 10.21 10.46 -1.16
N TYR A 217 10.35 9.33 -1.88
CA TYR A 217 9.24 8.44 -2.16
C TYR A 217 9.70 6.98 -2.19
N SER A 218 8.93 6.10 -1.57
CA SER A 218 9.11 4.65 -1.69
C SER A 218 7.84 4.01 -2.27
N PRO A 219 7.92 3.29 -3.41
CA PRO A 219 6.72 2.78 -4.10
C PRO A 219 6.04 1.60 -3.39
N TRP A 220 6.77 0.89 -2.50
CA TRP A 220 6.29 -0.36 -1.90
C TRP A 220 6.25 -0.35 -0.37
N HIS A 221 7.12 0.45 0.27
CA HIS A 221 7.29 0.49 1.72
C HIS A 221 6.82 1.84 2.26
N LYS A 222 6.09 1.82 3.38
CA LYS A 222 5.72 3.04 4.09
C LYS A 222 6.94 3.56 4.83
N VAL A 223 7.56 4.60 4.30
CA VAL A 223 8.72 5.23 4.92
C VAL A 223 8.32 6.46 5.71
N ASP A 224 8.85 6.59 6.92
CA ASP A 224 8.76 7.80 7.69
C ASP A 224 9.92 8.70 7.28
N VAL A 225 9.62 9.93 6.84
CA VAL A 225 10.62 10.88 6.34
C VAL A 225 10.76 12.04 7.29
N ARG A 226 11.96 12.21 7.84
CA ARG A 226 12.35 13.37 8.65
C ARG A 226 13.39 14.19 7.90
N ARG A 227 13.07 15.44 7.59
CA ARG A 227 14.01 16.39 7.02
C ARG A 227 14.65 17.20 8.14
N THR A 228 15.98 17.30 8.15
CA THR A 228 16.73 18.11 9.12
C THR A 228 17.23 19.40 8.51
N SER A 229 17.36 19.47 7.20
CA SER A 229 17.62 20.68 6.40
C SER A 229 17.14 20.47 4.97
N GLU A 230 17.29 21.47 4.10
CA GLU A 230 16.98 21.34 2.68
C GLU A 230 17.80 20.25 1.98
N THR A 231 19.02 20.00 2.46
CA THR A 231 19.98 19.07 1.87
C THR A 231 20.14 17.77 2.66
N LYS A 232 19.48 17.64 3.83
CA LYS A 232 19.61 16.46 4.70
C LYS A 232 18.26 15.91 5.11
N ALA A 233 18.12 14.60 4.94
CA ALA A 233 16.92 13.86 5.34
C ALA A 233 17.26 12.46 5.82
N VAL A 234 16.37 11.89 6.64
CA VAL A 234 16.39 10.48 7.03
C VAL A 234 15.06 9.88 6.63
N ALA A 235 15.10 8.76 5.90
CA ALA A 235 13.93 7.94 5.60
C ALA A 235 14.08 6.60 6.30
N SER A 236 13.08 6.20 7.10
CA SER A 236 13.12 4.96 7.86
C SER A 236 11.90 4.09 7.61
N TRP A 237 12.11 2.79 7.67
CA TRP A 237 11.09 1.76 7.60
C TRP A 237 11.39 0.66 8.61
N GLU A 238 10.36 0.17 9.28
CA GLU A 238 10.46 -0.93 10.23
C GLU A 238 9.25 -1.87 10.11
N ALA A 239 9.48 -3.15 10.33
CA ALA A 239 8.42 -4.15 10.39
C ALA A 239 8.77 -5.26 11.38
N VAL A 240 7.75 -5.81 12.06
CA VAL A 240 7.83 -6.93 13.00
C VAL A 240 7.02 -8.11 12.46
N ASN A 241 7.51 -9.33 12.70
CA ASN A 241 6.91 -10.56 12.19
C ASN A 241 6.61 -10.50 10.68
N ALA A 242 7.59 -9.96 9.93
CA ALA A 242 7.41 -9.64 8.54
C ALA A 242 8.03 -10.68 7.60
N THR A 243 7.42 -10.84 6.44
CA THR A 243 7.94 -11.60 5.31
C THR A 243 8.06 -10.68 4.10
N PRO A 244 9.11 -9.83 4.04
CA PRO A 244 9.28 -8.93 2.91
C PRO A 244 9.42 -9.71 1.60
N SER A 245 8.56 -9.40 0.63
CA SER A 245 8.49 -10.07 -0.67
C SER A 245 8.97 -9.19 -1.83
N ARG A 246 9.51 -8.01 -1.53
CA ARG A 246 9.96 -7.02 -2.52
C ARG A 246 11.18 -6.27 -2.04
N ASP A 247 12.01 -5.86 -3.00
CA ASP A 247 13.14 -4.97 -2.74
C ASP A 247 12.67 -3.63 -2.16
N PHE A 248 13.45 -3.10 -1.24
CA PHE A 248 13.27 -1.74 -0.76
C PHE A 248 13.78 -0.77 -1.81
N VAL A 249 12.92 0.15 -2.25
CA VAL A 249 13.26 1.20 -3.23
C VAL A 249 12.97 2.55 -2.58
N LEU A 250 13.96 3.44 -2.62
CA LEU A 250 13.83 4.82 -2.22
C LEU A 250 14.24 5.74 -3.37
N ASP A 251 13.31 6.51 -3.87
CA ASP A 251 13.55 7.56 -4.86
C ASP A 251 13.60 8.91 -4.16
N TYR A 252 14.58 9.74 -4.49
CA TYR A 252 14.57 11.13 -4.08
C TYR A 252 14.97 12.05 -5.25
N ASP A 253 14.37 13.23 -5.25
CA ASP A 253 14.55 14.22 -6.32
C ASP A 253 15.30 15.44 -5.78
N LEU A 254 16.25 15.94 -6.56
CA LEU A 254 17.14 17.07 -6.23
C LEU A 254 16.84 18.23 -7.17
N ALA A 255 16.61 19.41 -6.67
CA ALA A 255 16.69 20.70 -7.35
C ALA A 255 16.25 21.88 -6.45
N GLY A 256 16.59 23.13 -6.79
CA GLY A 256 16.22 24.33 -6.03
C GLY A 256 14.82 24.90 -6.31
N GLY A 257 14.27 25.74 -5.42
CA GLY A 257 12.99 26.47 -5.57
C GLY A 257 12.03 26.25 -4.37
N GLN A 258 11.05 27.17 -4.13
CA GLN A 258 10.14 27.14 -2.96
C GLN A 258 9.19 25.92 -2.94
N ILE A 259 8.82 25.41 -4.10
CA ILE A 259 8.07 24.15 -4.28
C ILE A 259 8.86 23.27 -5.21
N GLY A 260 9.01 21.99 -4.87
CA GLY A 260 9.59 20.98 -5.71
C GLY A 260 8.54 20.30 -6.58
N ALA A 261 8.84 20.14 -7.88
CA ALA A 261 8.06 19.29 -8.77
C ALA A 261 8.97 18.24 -9.41
N SER A 262 8.53 16.98 -9.43
CA SER A 262 9.20 15.93 -10.17
C SER A 262 8.20 15.06 -10.91
N ILE A 263 8.56 14.61 -12.12
CA ILE A 263 7.72 13.74 -12.92
C ILE A 263 8.40 12.40 -13.17
N ARG A 264 7.63 11.31 -13.04
CA ARG A 264 8.05 9.95 -13.34
C ARG A 264 7.06 9.34 -14.32
N CYS A 265 7.58 8.67 -15.33
CA CYS A 265 6.76 8.06 -16.37
C CYS A 265 6.96 6.54 -16.40
N ASN A 266 5.94 5.84 -16.89
CA ASN A 266 6.03 4.45 -17.29
C ASN A 266 5.17 4.23 -18.52
N ALA A 267 5.76 3.71 -19.61
CA ALA A 267 5.06 3.48 -20.86
C ALA A 267 5.51 2.17 -21.50
N GLU A 268 4.58 1.23 -21.62
CA GLU A 268 4.75 0.02 -22.41
C GLU A 268 4.75 0.37 -23.92
N PRO A 269 5.44 -0.43 -24.77
CA PRO A 269 5.35 -0.28 -26.23
C PRO A 269 3.90 -0.28 -26.71
N ALA A 270 3.58 0.57 -27.69
CA ALA A 270 2.28 0.69 -28.33
C ALA A 270 1.08 1.03 -27.42
N ARG A 271 1.29 1.52 -26.19
CA ARG A 271 0.24 1.95 -25.26
C ARG A 271 0.47 3.36 -24.75
N ASP A 272 -0.60 4.04 -24.35
CA ASP A 272 -0.48 5.29 -23.61
C ASP A 272 0.31 5.07 -22.33
N GLY A 273 1.23 5.98 -22.02
CA GLY A 273 1.99 5.95 -20.80
C GLY A 273 1.16 6.37 -19.58
N THR A 274 1.68 6.09 -18.41
CA THR A 274 1.22 6.63 -17.13
C THR A 274 2.32 7.46 -16.49
N PHE A 275 1.95 8.53 -15.80
CA PHE A 275 2.90 9.37 -15.09
C PHE A 275 2.48 9.62 -13.64
N MET A 276 3.44 9.98 -12.84
CA MET A 276 3.30 10.45 -11.48
C MET A 276 4.06 11.77 -11.32
N LEU A 277 3.32 12.85 -11.11
CA LEU A 277 3.87 14.14 -10.72
C LEU A 277 3.85 14.23 -9.20
N THR A 278 5.00 14.48 -8.60
CA THR A 278 5.13 14.74 -7.16
C THR A 278 5.38 16.24 -6.94
N LEU A 279 4.55 16.86 -6.11
CA LEU A 279 4.75 18.23 -5.64
C LEU A 279 5.07 18.19 -4.14
N SER A 280 6.13 18.90 -3.74
CA SER A 280 6.57 18.96 -2.34
C SER A 280 6.94 20.39 -1.96
N PRO A 281 6.49 20.91 -0.81
CA PRO A 281 6.99 22.21 -0.32
C PRO A 281 8.42 22.06 0.18
N GLN A 282 9.18 23.14 0.14
CA GLN A 282 10.47 23.21 0.83
C GLN A 282 10.31 23.27 2.35
N VAL A 283 11.41 22.95 3.07
CA VAL A 283 11.42 22.91 4.54
C VAL A 283 11.23 24.28 5.18
N GLU A 284 11.68 25.33 4.52
CA GLU A 284 11.54 26.71 5.02
C GLU A 284 10.35 27.43 4.35
N VAL A 285 9.16 27.21 4.91
CA VAL A 285 8.03 28.10 4.65
C VAL A 285 8.07 29.21 5.66
N THR A 286 8.59 30.34 5.24
CA THR A 286 8.74 31.57 6.09
C THR A 286 7.40 32.26 6.40
N GLN A 287 6.32 31.88 5.69
CA GLN A 287 4.98 32.43 5.89
C GLN A 287 3.97 31.35 6.17
N ARG A 288 3.48 31.36 7.40
CA ARG A 288 2.34 30.53 7.79
C ARG A 288 1.05 31.07 7.21
N ILE A 289 0.18 30.19 6.71
CA ILE A 289 -1.17 30.54 6.29
C ILE A 289 -2.09 30.41 7.50
N GLU A 290 -2.67 31.53 7.94
CA GLU A 290 -3.69 31.61 8.97
C GLU A 290 -5.01 31.03 8.42
N LYS A 291 -5.76 30.29 9.24
CA LYS A 291 -6.99 29.60 8.83
C LYS A 291 -8.14 29.84 9.77
N ASP A 292 -9.35 29.63 9.26
CA ASP A 292 -10.58 29.60 10.02
C ASP A 292 -11.05 28.14 10.11
N VAL A 293 -11.30 27.63 11.31
CA VAL A 293 -11.67 26.23 11.56
C VAL A 293 -12.99 26.16 12.32
N VAL A 294 -13.98 25.44 11.78
CA VAL A 294 -15.22 25.16 12.47
C VAL A 294 -15.26 23.66 12.81
N PHE A 295 -15.27 23.35 14.09
CA PHE A 295 -15.48 22.01 14.59
C PHE A 295 -16.98 21.76 14.77
N VAL A 296 -17.51 20.76 14.09
CA VAL A 296 -18.92 20.37 14.13
C VAL A 296 -19.05 18.97 14.66
N VAL A 297 -19.63 18.80 15.83
CA VAL A 297 -19.70 17.52 16.53
C VAL A 297 -21.13 17.10 16.79
N ASP A 298 -21.44 15.87 16.40
CA ASP A 298 -22.70 15.20 16.72
C ASP A 298 -22.77 14.92 18.22
N THR A 299 -23.86 15.33 18.83
CA THR A 299 -24.22 15.04 20.24
C THR A 299 -25.55 14.32 20.31
N SER A 300 -25.99 13.62 19.25
CA SER A 300 -27.18 12.81 19.23
C SER A 300 -27.15 11.66 20.25
N GLY A 301 -28.30 11.07 20.52
CA GLY A 301 -28.42 10.01 21.54
C GLY A 301 -27.54 8.79 21.31
N THR A 302 -27.26 8.45 20.05
CA THR A 302 -26.38 7.34 19.61
C THR A 302 -24.92 7.52 19.99
N MET A 303 -24.45 8.75 20.17
CA MET A 303 -23.11 9.06 20.66
C MET A 303 -22.87 8.65 22.12
N ALA A 304 -23.89 8.30 22.88
CA ALA A 304 -23.75 7.83 24.26
C ALA A 304 -23.17 6.41 24.39
N THR A 305 -23.15 5.63 23.28
CA THR A 305 -22.69 4.24 23.29
C THR A 305 -21.19 4.13 22.91
N ASP A 306 -20.57 3.04 23.34
CA ASP A 306 -19.20 2.65 22.93
C ASP A 306 -18.10 3.71 23.20
N GLY A 307 -18.33 4.63 24.15
CA GLY A 307 -17.37 5.70 24.49
C GLY A 307 -17.17 6.74 23.38
N LYS A 308 -18.06 6.80 22.37
CA LYS A 308 -17.93 7.70 21.22
C LYS A 308 -17.85 9.17 21.63
N MET A 309 -18.72 9.59 22.58
CA MET A 309 -18.74 10.98 23.04
C MET A 309 -17.43 11.39 23.73
N GLU A 310 -16.90 10.55 24.60
CA GLU A 310 -15.64 10.82 25.31
C GLU A 310 -14.45 10.88 24.36
N GLN A 311 -14.37 9.97 23.36
CA GLN A 311 -13.33 9.98 22.35
C GLN A 311 -13.43 11.24 21.45
N ALA A 312 -14.65 11.62 21.08
CA ALA A 312 -14.91 12.83 20.31
C ALA A 312 -14.47 14.10 21.06
N GLN A 313 -14.79 14.18 22.35
CA GLN A 313 -14.34 15.28 23.22
C GLN A 313 -12.82 15.36 23.27
N LYS A 314 -12.11 14.26 23.50
CA LYS A 314 -10.63 14.23 23.52
C LYS A 314 -10.03 14.64 22.18
N ALA A 315 -10.58 14.18 21.06
CA ALA A 315 -10.13 14.58 19.72
C ALA A 315 -10.32 16.09 19.51
N LEU A 316 -11.45 16.66 19.90
CA LEU A 316 -11.71 18.09 19.82
C LEU A 316 -10.75 18.89 20.72
N GLU A 317 -10.54 18.47 21.97
CA GLU A 317 -9.60 19.09 22.90
C GLU A 317 -8.18 19.13 22.30
N TYR A 318 -7.73 18.01 21.72
CA TYR A 318 -6.44 17.96 21.04
C TYR A 318 -6.35 18.96 19.87
N MET A 319 -7.36 18.98 19.00
CA MET A 319 -7.35 19.89 17.84
C MET A 319 -7.41 21.36 18.23
N ILE A 320 -8.24 21.73 19.24
CA ILE A 320 -8.30 23.09 19.79
C ILE A 320 -6.96 23.49 20.40
N ALA A 321 -6.31 22.60 21.15
CA ALA A 321 -4.98 22.88 21.71
C ALA A 321 -3.91 23.17 20.66
N LYS A 322 -4.00 22.52 19.48
CA LYS A 322 -3.05 22.67 18.35
C LYS A 322 -3.27 23.91 17.49
N LEU A 323 -4.37 24.64 17.64
CA LEU A 323 -4.61 25.88 16.92
C LEU A 323 -3.51 26.91 17.26
N ASP A 324 -3.12 27.69 16.27
CA ASP A 324 -2.23 28.84 16.49
C ASP A 324 -3.02 30.01 17.06
N PRO A 325 -2.40 30.91 17.83
CA PRO A 325 -3.04 32.17 18.28
C PRO A 325 -3.63 33.03 17.16
N ALA A 326 -3.05 32.99 15.96
CA ALA A 326 -3.52 33.70 14.79
C ALA A 326 -4.65 32.99 14.03
N ASP A 327 -4.87 31.71 14.24
CA ASP A 327 -6.03 30.97 13.69
C ASP A 327 -7.30 31.48 14.36
N ARG A 328 -8.45 31.36 13.65
CA ARG A 328 -9.77 31.62 14.24
C ARG A 328 -10.57 30.32 14.21
N PHE A 329 -11.42 30.12 15.20
CA PHE A 329 -12.21 28.91 15.27
C PHE A 329 -13.61 29.11 15.87
N ALA A 330 -14.49 28.15 15.61
CA ALA A 330 -15.78 27.99 16.28
C ALA A 330 -16.02 26.52 16.62
N VAL A 331 -16.87 26.26 17.60
CA VAL A 331 -17.37 24.92 17.94
C VAL A 331 -18.90 24.92 17.80
N VAL A 332 -19.40 23.96 17.02
CA VAL A 332 -20.83 23.72 16.83
C VAL A 332 -21.12 22.30 17.33
N ASP A 333 -21.98 22.14 18.32
CA ASP A 333 -22.56 20.84 18.66
C ASP A 333 -23.98 20.75 18.13
N PHE A 334 -24.37 19.58 17.68
CA PHE A 334 -25.71 19.40 17.15
C PHE A 334 -26.34 18.07 17.58
N ALA A 335 -27.64 18.14 17.80
CA ALA A 335 -28.52 17.01 18.06
C ALA A 335 -29.86 17.24 17.38
N THR A 336 -30.94 17.54 18.13
CA THR A 336 -32.20 18.00 17.58
C THR A 336 -32.12 19.44 17.05
N ASP A 337 -31.22 20.25 17.60
CA ASP A 337 -30.90 21.62 17.26
C ASP A 337 -29.36 21.80 17.17
N ALA A 338 -28.88 22.76 16.39
CA ALA A 338 -27.48 23.12 16.34
C ALA A 338 -27.18 24.27 17.32
N ARG A 339 -26.17 24.06 18.18
CA ARG A 339 -25.72 25.04 19.18
C ARG A 339 -24.27 25.46 18.87
N VAL A 340 -23.85 26.57 19.40
CA VAL A 340 -22.53 27.12 19.18
C VAL A 340 -21.87 27.53 20.50
N TYR A 341 -20.57 27.38 20.61
CA TYR A 341 -19.79 27.91 21.72
C TYR A 341 -19.90 29.44 21.80
N LYS A 342 -19.69 30.11 20.66
CA LYS A 342 -19.89 31.57 20.46
C LYS A 342 -20.45 31.80 19.06
N ASP A 343 -21.20 32.90 18.86
CA ASP A 343 -21.85 33.24 17.60
C ASP A 343 -20.88 33.79 16.51
N GLU A 344 -19.60 33.97 16.86
CA GLU A 344 -18.55 34.47 15.97
C GLU A 344 -17.31 33.56 16.06
N LEU A 345 -16.40 33.70 15.06
CA LEU A 345 -15.10 33.05 15.11
C LEU A 345 -14.24 33.73 16.17
N VAL A 346 -13.72 32.94 17.11
CA VAL A 346 -12.80 33.39 18.15
C VAL A 346 -11.35 33.10 17.76
N THR A 347 -10.40 33.85 18.27
CA THR A 347 -8.96 33.64 18.03
C THR A 347 -8.46 32.41 18.78
N GLY A 348 -7.39 31.76 18.28
CA GLY A 348 -6.72 30.65 18.96
C GLY A 348 -5.91 31.08 20.21
N SER A 349 -6.36 32.10 20.94
CA SER A 349 -5.72 32.53 22.18
C SER A 349 -5.84 31.50 23.30
N ALA A 350 -4.96 31.58 24.29
CA ALA A 350 -4.99 30.64 25.43
C ALA A 350 -6.33 30.68 26.19
N GLU A 351 -6.91 31.89 26.32
CA GLU A 351 -8.20 32.09 26.99
C GLU A 351 -9.35 31.42 26.22
N GLU A 352 -9.45 31.68 24.92
CA GLU A 352 -10.51 31.13 24.07
C GLU A 352 -10.40 29.61 23.95
N LYS A 353 -9.18 29.07 23.84
CA LYS A 353 -8.96 27.61 23.87
C LYS A 353 -9.41 26.99 25.18
N ALA A 354 -9.11 27.61 26.33
CA ALA A 354 -9.54 27.12 27.63
C ALA A 354 -11.07 27.13 27.76
N GLY A 355 -11.73 28.22 27.33
CA GLY A 355 -13.19 28.35 27.33
C GLY A 355 -13.87 27.30 26.43
N ALA A 356 -13.36 27.13 25.20
CA ALA A 356 -13.87 26.14 24.26
C ALA A 356 -13.65 24.69 24.75
N THR A 357 -12.49 24.41 25.37
CA THR A 357 -12.22 23.10 26.00
C THR A 357 -13.20 22.82 27.14
N HIS A 358 -13.50 23.83 27.96
CA HIS A 358 -14.51 23.70 29.02
C HIS A 358 -15.91 23.40 28.44
N TYR A 359 -16.27 24.12 27.36
CA TYR A 359 -17.54 23.87 26.65
C TYR A 359 -17.61 22.44 26.12
N VAL A 360 -16.57 21.97 25.41
CA VAL A 360 -16.48 20.62 24.84
C VAL A 360 -16.62 19.55 25.91
N LYS A 361 -15.97 19.70 27.07
CA LYS A 361 -16.09 18.77 28.20
C LYS A 361 -17.51 18.71 28.79
N GLY A 362 -18.28 19.76 28.60
CA GLY A 362 -19.70 19.85 29.07
C GLY A 362 -20.68 19.17 28.10
N LEU A 363 -20.29 18.80 26.90
CA LEU A 363 -21.17 18.20 25.90
C LEU A 363 -21.71 16.83 26.38
N LYS A 364 -22.99 16.58 26.12
CA LYS A 364 -23.66 15.32 26.47
C LYS A 364 -24.52 14.84 25.33
N ALA A 365 -24.47 13.55 25.07
CA ALA A 365 -25.32 12.91 24.07
C ALA A 365 -26.80 13.03 24.37
N ARG A 366 -27.61 13.44 23.37
CA ARG A 366 -29.06 13.70 23.51
C ARG A 366 -29.76 13.87 22.17
N GLY A 367 -31.06 13.59 22.10
CA GLY A 367 -31.91 13.94 20.96
C GLY A 367 -31.60 13.20 19.65
N GLY A 368 -32.02 13.80 18.56
CA GLY A 368 -31.83 13.28 17.18
C GLY A 368 -30.64 13.91 16.49
N THR A 369 -30.58 13.86 15.12
CA THR A 369 -29.43 14.22 14.30
C THR A 369 -29.83 15.21 13.20
N ALA A 370 -29.62 16.52 13.40
CA ALA A 370 -29.98 17.62 12.48
C ALA A 370 -28.79 18.04 11.60
N ILE A 371 -28.36 17.19 10.65
CA ILE A 371 -27.18 17.40 9.80
C ILE A 371 -27.28 18.68 8.97
N ASP A 372 -28.44 18.94 8.33
CA ASP A 372 -28.64 20.10 7.47
C ASP A 372 -28.46 21.43 8.24
N GLU A 373 -29.07 21.52 9.42
CA GLU A 373 -28.95 22.70 10.28
C GLU A 373 -27.51 22.90 10.76
N ALA A 374 -26.82 21.82 11.16
CA ALA A 374 -25.44 21.86 11.64
C ALA A 374 -24.47 22.40 10.57
N LEU A 375 -24.59 21.88 9.33
CA LEU A 375 -23.77 22.34 8.19
C LEU A 375 -24.12 23.77 7.81
N GLY A 376 -25.39 24.14 7.79
CA GLY A 376 -25.84 25.51 7.54
C GLY A 376 -25.30 26.48 8.59
N ARG A 377 -25.29 26.08 9.89
CA ARG A 377 -24.72 26.89 10.97
C ARG A 377 -23.20 27.03 10.84
N ALA A 378 -22.50 25.97 10.50
CA ALA A 378 -21.07 26.00 10.24
C ALA A 378 -20.70 26.95 9.09
N CYS A 379 -21.44 26.92 8.00
CA CYS A 379 -21.21 27.82 6.84
C CYS A 379 -21.43 29.30 7.15
N LYS A 380 -22.27 29.65 8.13
CA LYS A 380 -22.49 31.04 8.55
C LYS A 380 -21.24 31.71 9.14
N PHE A 381 -20.32 30.92 9.70
CA PHE A 381 -19.04 31.44 10.20
C PHE A 381 -18.08 31.86 9.08
N ARG A 382 -18.36 31.47 7.84
CA ARG A 382 -17.56 31.92 6.70
C ARG A 382 -17.85 33.38 6.40
N GLY A 383 -16.91 34.23 6.77
CA GLY A 383 -16.98 35.67 6.49
C GLY A 383 -16.71 35.98 5.02
N THR A 384 -16.68 37.28 4.70
CA THR A 384 -16.35 37.82 3.37
C THR A 384 -14.84 37.76 3.07
N ASP A 385 -14.01 37.59 4.12
CA ASP A 385 -12.56 37.48 3.99
C ASP A 385 -12.20 36.10 3.44
N THR A 386 -11.74 36.09 2.19
CA THR A 386 -11.30 34.84 1.49
C THR A 386 -9.80 34.60 1.56
N SER A 387 -9.05 35.45 2.27
CA SER A 387 -7.60 35.31 2.42
C SER A 387 -7.22 34.11 3.29
N ARG A 388 -8.15 33.65 4.15
CA ARG A 388 -7.97 32.52 5.05
C ARG A 388 -8.68 31.28 4.51
N PRO A 389 -8.02 30.10 4.45
CA PRO A 389 -8.69 28.83 4.20
C PRO A 389 -9.75 28.57 5.26
N PHE A 390 -10.96 28.26 4.80
CA PHE A 390 -12.08 27.91 5.69
C PHE A 390 -12.24 26.40 5.75
N VAL A 391 -12.01 25.82 6.92
CA VAL A 391 -12.01 24.37 7.17
C VAL A 391 -13.15 24.01 8.12
N VAL A 392 -13.93 23.02 7.75
CA VAL A 392 -14.96 22.42 8.61
C VAL A 392 -14.55 20.98 8.93
N VAL A 393 -14.44 20.65 10.19
CA VAL A 393 -14.24 19.28 10.69
C VAL A 393 -15.58 18.80 11.21
N PHE A 394 -16.24 17.93 10.47
CA PHE A 394 -17.60 17.45 10.74
C PHE A 394 -17.56 16.00 11.19
N MET A 395 -18.17 15.70 12.35
CA MET A 395 -18.23 14.37 12.91
C MET A 395 -19.67 14.00 13.27
N THR A 396 -20.08 12.79 12.85
CA THR A 396 -21.41 12.20 13.16
C THR A 396 -21.34 10.68 13.21
N ASP A 397 -22.20 10.06 14.01
CA ASP A 397 -22.37 8.60 14.07
C ASP A 397 -23.75 8.14 13.55
N GLY A 398 -24.55 9.07 12.99
CA GLY A 398 -25.93 8.79 12.62
C GLY A 398 -26.34 9.22 11.21
N GLU A 399 -27.54 8.81 10.86
CA GLU A 399 -28.29 9.34 9.71
C GLU A 399 -29.06 10.60 10.11
N PRO A 400 -29.40 11.49 9.17
CA PRO A 400 -30.24 12.65 9.46
C PRO A 400 -31.64 12.20 9.90
N THR A 401 -32.00 12.53 11.15
CA THR A 401 -33.33 12.17 11.74
C THR A 401 -34.21 13.37 11.98
N ILE A 402 -33.64 14.57 12.03
CA ILE A 402 -34.32 15.84 12.30
C ILE A 402 -34.10 16.82 11.16
N GLY A 403 -35.10 17.68 10.91
CA GLY A 403 -35.07 18.70 9.86
C GLY A 403 -35.13 18.10 8.46
N GLU A 404 -34.32 18.64 7.54
CA GLU A 404 -34.19 18.06 6.20
C GLU A 404 -33.43 16.71 6.28
N ARG A 405 -34.00 15.68 5.70
CA ARG A 405 -33.44 14.30 5.74
C ARG A 405 -33.13 13.78 4.35
N GLU A 406 -33.65 14.44 3.32
CA GLU A 406 -33.40 14.01 1.94
C GLU A 406 -31.96 14.39 1.52
N PRO A 407 -31.10 13.43 1.17
CA PRO A 407 -29.69 13.70 0.87
C PRO A 407 -29.47 14.78 -0.20
N ASP A 408 -30.23 14.76 -1.28
CA ASP A 408 -30.09 15.74 -2.38
C ASP A 408 -30.42 17.16 -1.93
N ARG A 409 -31.43 17.34 -1.07
CA ARG A 409 -31.80 18.64 -0.51
C ARG A 409 -30.77 19.15 0.49
N ILE A 410 -30.23 18.29 1.34
CA ILE A 410 -29.14 18.63 2.27
C ILE A 410 -27.94 19.17 1.47
N LEU A 411 -27.56 18.49 0.39
CA LEU A 411 -26.45 18.91 -0.47
C LEU A 411 -26.74 20.23 -1.21
N GLU A 412 -27.96 20.44 -1.66
CA GLU A 412 -28.37 21.68 -2.28
C GLU A 412 -28.34 22.84 -1.28
N ASN A 413 -28.84 22.61 -0.05
CA ASN A 413 -28.80 23.60 1.03
C ASN A 413 -27.36 23.94 1.42
N LEU A 414 -26.48 22.94 1.54
CA LEU A 414 -25.06 23.14 1.80
C LEU A 414 -24.39 23.98 0.71
N LYS A 415 -24.69 23.68 -0.56
CA LYS A 415 -24.18 24.46 -1.68
C LYS A 415 -24.61 25.92 -1.61
N LYS A 416 -25.89 26.18 -1.32
CA LYS A 416 -26.42 27.53 -1.11
C LYS A 416 -25.79 28.23 0.09
N ALA A 417 -25.63 27.51 1.21
CA ALA A 417 -25.06 28.06 2.44
C ALA A 417 -23.57 28.41 2.26
N SER A 418 -22.82 27.63 1.47
CA SER A 418 -21.43 27.91 1.13
C SER A 418 -21.25 29.02 0.08
N GLN A 419 -22.32 29.62 -0.45
CA GLN A 419 -22.31 30.69 -1.45
C GLN A 419 -21.46 30.32 -2.71
N ASP A 420 -21.54 29.09 -3.16
CA ASP A 420 -20.71 28.51 -4.25
C ASP A 420 -19.18 28.62 -4.03
N LYS A 421 -18.75 29.05 -2.83
CA LYS A 421 -17.34 29.04 -2.40
C LYS A 421 -17.12 27.79 -1.57
N ALA A 422 -16.50 26.76 -2.15
CA ALA A 422 -16.28 25.52 -1.43
C ALA A 422 -15.51 25.75 -0.11
N ALA A 423 -16.12 25.38 1.01
CA ALA A 423 -15.42 25.15 2.25
C ALA A 423 -14.59 23.87 2.09
N ARG A 424 -13.64 23.63 2.97
CA ARG A 424 -12.95 22.33 3.03
C ARG A 424 -13.61 21.52 4.13
N VAL A 425 -14.62 20.70 3.79
CA VAL A 425 -15.36 19.90 4.76
C VAL A 425 -14.76 18.52 4.86
N PHE A 426 -14.10 18.24 5.97
CA PHE A 426 -13.59 16.91 6.29
C PHE A 426 -14.58 16.22 7.21
N VAL A 427 -15.01 15.01 6.83
CA VAL A 427 -16.09 14.30 7.49
C VAL A 427 -15.57 13.05 8.21
N TRP A 428 -15.97 12.85 9.46
CA TRP A 428 -15.78 11.61 10.21
C TRP A 428 -17.14 10.95 10.46
N GLY A 429 -17.34 9.80 9.79
CA GLY A 429 -18.43 8.89 10.14
C GLY A 429 -17.96 7.92 11.20
N VAL A 430 -18.66 7.83 12.32
CA VAL A 430 -18.31 6.99 13.47
C VAL A 430 -19.30 5.84 13.59
N GLY A 431 -18.81 4.60 13.56
CA GLY A 431 -19.66 3.40 13.63
C GLY A 431 -20.21 2.94 12.29
N ASN A 432 -21.28 2.16 12.33
CA ASN A 432 -21.88 1.50 11.16
C ASN A 432 -23.25 2.05 10.74
N ASP A 433 -23.94 2.76 11.64
CA ASP A 433 -25.35 3.13 11.48
C ASP A 433 -25.50 4.56 10.93
N LEU A 434 -24.83 4.83 9.81
CA LEU A 434 -24.79 6.16 9.19
C LEU A 434 -24.97 6.08 7.67
N ASN A 435 -25.33 7.22 7.05
CA ASN A 435 -25.44 7.34 5.61
C ASN A 435 -24.10 7.72 4.98
N ALA A 436 -23.25 6.71 4.72
CA ALA A 436 -21.93 6.92 4.16
C ALA A 436 -21.95 7.60 2.77
N ASN A 437 -23.00 7.37 1.98
CA ASN A 437 -23.16 8.04 0.68
C ASN A 437 -23.36 9.54 0.84
N LEU A 438 -24.22 9.97 1.75
CA LEU A 438 -24.43 11.40 2.05
C LEU A 438 -23.13 12.04 2.52
N LEU A 439 -22.44 11.41 3.46
CA LEU A 439 -21.18 11.92 4.02
C LEU A 439 -20.08 12.05 2.98
N ASP A 440 -19.90 11.06 2.11
CA ASP A 440 -18.95 11.14 0.99
C ASP A 440 -19.29 12.27 0.01
N ARG A 441 -20.58 12.51 -0.25
CA ARG A 441 -21.04 13.58 -1.14
C ARG A 441 -20.84 14.96 -0.52
N ILE A 442 -21.08 15.12 0.78
CA ILE A 442 -20.79 16.36 1.54
C ILE A 442 -19.31 16.70 1.41
N ALA A 443 -18.42 15.76 1.75
CA ALA A 443 -16.98 15.95 1.68
C ALA A 443 -16.52 16.29 0.26
N SER A 444 -16.93 15.48 -0.72
CA SER A 444 -16.54 15.64 -2.13
C SER A 444 -17.02 16.97 -2.74
N GLN A 445 -18.23 17.42 -2.44
CA GLN A 445 -18.77 18.70 -2.91
C GLN A 445 -18.01 19.90 -2.36
N GLN A 446 -17.45 19.74 -1.16
CA GLN A 446 -16.79 20.81 -0.37
C GLN A 446 -15.26 20.65 -0.30
N ARG A 447 -14.62 20.07 -1.32
CA ARG A 447 -13.15 19.91 -1.45
C ARG A 447 -12.46 19.25 -0.25
N GLY A 448 -13.19 18.46 0.51
CA GLY A 448 -12.67 17.68 1.62
C GLY A 448 -12.64 16.19 1.32
N ASP A 449 -12.48 15.41 2.36
CA ASP A 449 -12.45 13.94 2.32
C ASP A 449 -13.30 13.37 3.45
N SER A 450 -13.76 12.12 3.28
CA SER A 450 -14.49 11.38 4.30
C SER A 450 -13.60 10.29 4.91
N TYR A 451 -13.74 10.11 6.21
CA TYR A 451 -13.05 9.12 7.03
C TYR A 451 -14.08 8.37 7.85
N TYR A 452 -13.85 7.08 8.07
CA TYR A 452 -14.78 6.25 8.83
C TYR A 452 -14.03 5.50 9.91
N VAL A 453 -14.50 5.61 11.14
CA VAL A 453 -13.97 4.94 12.32
C VAL A 453 -14.95 3.84 12.70
N LEU A 454 -14.51 2.58 12.64
CA LEU A 454 -15.34 1.43 12.97
C LEU A 454 -15.46 1.24 14.49
N PRO A 455 -16.48 0.51 14.96
CA PRO A 455 -16.56 0.11 16.37
C PRO A 455 -15.27 -0.55 16.85
N GLY A 456 -14.70 -0.05 17.96
CA GLY A 456 -13.44 -0.51 18.52
C GLY A 456 -12.18 0.17 17.95
N GLU A 457 -12.28 0.97 16.91
CA GLU A 457 -11.18 1.85 16.47
C GLU A 457 -11.17 3.16 17.27
N ASP A 458 -10.00 3.77 17.44
CA ASP A 458 -9.81 4.98 18.22
C ASP A 458 -10.09 6.25 17.40
N ILE A 459 -11.15 6.98 17.76
CA ILE A 459 -11.55 8.24 17.11
C ILE A 459 -10.47 9.32 17.33
N GLU A 460 -9.91 9.40 18.55
CA GLU A 460 -8.90 10.39 18.92
C GLU A 460 -7.66 10.24 18.05
N VAL A 461 -7.15 9.01 17.88
CA VAL A 461 -5.99 8.71 17.04
C VAL A 461 -6.25 9.08 15.58
N SER A 462 -7.42 8.72 15.06
CA SER A 462 -7.79 9.03 13.66
C SER A 462 -7.82 10.52 13.39
N MET A 463 -8.55 11.29 14.21
CA MET A 463 -8.74 12.74 14.03
C MET A 463 -7.48 13.54 14.32
N SER A 464 -6.74 13.18 15.37
CA SER A 464 -5.49 13.85 15.76
C SER A 464 -4.42 13.68 14.67
N SER A 465 -4.25 12.46 14.18
CA SER A 465 -3.30 12.14 13.11
C SER A 465 -3.62 12.88 11.80
N PHE A 466 -4.90 13.06 11.50
CA PHE A 466 -5.33 13.84 10.35
C PHE A 466 -5.06 15.33 10.56
N TYR A 467 -5.45 15.89 11.73
CA TYR A 467 -5.31 17.31 12.01
C TYR A 467 -3.85 17.77 11.94
N ASP A 468 -2.92 16.97 12.44
CA ASP A 468 -1.49 17.25 12.34
C ASP A 468 -1.04 17.38 10.87
N LYS A 469 -1.63 16.64 9.94
CA LYS A 469 -1.32 16.74 8.51
C LYS A 469 -1.84 17.99 7.86
N ILE A 470 -3.02 18.51 8.28
CA ILE A 470 -3.66 19.68 7.67
C ILE A 470 -3.40 20.99 8.43
N SER A 471 -2.68 20.93 9.54
CA SER A 471 -2.52 22.09 10.43
C SER A 471 -1.75 23.24 9.81
N ASN A 472 -0.81 22.98 8.88
CA ASN A 472 0.07 23.98 8.30
C ASN A 472 -0.01 23.98 6.76
N PRO A 473 -1.02 24.63 6.15
CA PRO A 473 -1.09 24.76 4.69
C PRO A 473 0.05 25.66 4.18
N VAL A 474 0.57 25.32 3.00
CA VAL A 474 1.66 26.03 2.31
C VAL A 474 1.16 26.67 1.03
N LEU A 475 0.29 25.96 0.31
CA LEU A 475 -0.33 26.45 -0.92
C LEU A 475 -1.76 25.91 -0.97
N THR A 476 -2.72 26.80 -1.14
CA THR A 476 -4.14 26.46 -1.14
C THR A 476 -4.75 26.71 -2.52
N ASP A 477 -5.93 26.15 -2.77
CA ASP A 477 -6.67 26.30 -4.04
C ASP A 477 -5.84 25.93 -5.27
N LEU A 478 -5.13 24.79 -5.19
CA LEU A 478 -4.21 24.37 -6.22
C LEU A 478 -4.93 23.99 -7.54
N SER A 479 -4.28 24.40 -8.62
CA SER A 479 -4.54 23.87 -9.96
C SER A 479 -3.21 23.51 -10.63
N VAL A 480 -3.21 22.45 -11.42
CA VAL A 480 -2.05 21.98 -12.19
C VAL A 480 -2.42 21.87 -13.65
N THR A 481 -1.65 22.54 -14.50
CA THR A 481 -1.77 22.46 -15.97
C THR A 481 -0.48 21.92 -16.54
N ILE A 482 -0.57 21.00 -17.48
CA ILE A 482 0.59 20.39 -18.16
C ILE A 482 0.46 20.75 -19.65
N GLU A 483 1.43 21.51 -20.17
CA GLU A 483 1.48 22.00 -21.55
C GLU A 483 2.63 21.32 -22.30
N GLY A 484 2.45 20.98 -23.57
CA GLY A 484 3.47 20.36 -24.42
C GLY A 484 3.32 18.85 -24.61
N VAL A 485 2.61 18.16 -23.70
CA VAL A 485 2.29 16.73 -23.80
C VAL A 485 0.82 16.53 -23.51
N ARG A 486 0.15 15.70 -24.30
CA ARG A 486 -1.28 15.39 -24.09
C ARG A 486 -1.46 14.48 -22.90
N THR A 487 -2.14 14.97 -21.86
CA THR A 487 -2.44 14.22 -20.64
C THR A 487 -3.93 13.98 -20.46
N SER A 488 -4.31 12.92 -19.76
CA SER A 488 -5.69 12.54 -19.49
C SER A 488 -5.81 11.73 -18.20
N GLU A 489 -7.03 11.54 -17.71
CA GLU A 489 -7.35 10.70 -16.56
C GLU A 489 -6.50 11.02 -15.32
N LEU A 490 -6.50 12.29 -14.92
CA LEU A 490 -5.75 12.82 -13.77
C LEU A 490 -6.42 12.44 -12.46
N TYR A 491 -5.64 11.96 -11.49
CA TYR A 491 -6.08 11.63 -10.14
C TYR A 491 -5.09 12.13 -9.08
N PRO A 492 -5.54 12.83 -8.01
CA PRO A 492 -6.94 13.11 -7.68
C PRO A 492 -7.60 14.06 -8.70
N ARG A 493 -8.92 13.92 -8.92
CA ARG A 493 -9.70 14.82 -9.81
C ARG A 493 -9.76 16.24 -9.25
N GLN A 494 -9.90 16.37 -7.94
CA GLN A 494 -9.75 17.64 -7.22
C GLN A 494 -8.39 17.63 -6.53
N ILE A 495 -7.57 18.60 -6.85
CA ILE A 495 -6.23 18.71 -6.30
C ILE A 495 -6.34 19.27 -4.89
N PRO A 496 -5.90 18.55 -3.83
CA PRO A 496 -5.93 19.04 -2.46
C PRO A 496 -4.90 20.15 -2.23
N ASP A 497 -5.05 20.88 -1.15
CA ASP A 497 -4.06 21.84 -0.69
C ASP A 497 -2.73 21.16 -0.34
N LEU A 498 -1.64 21.88 -0.46
CA LEU A 498 -0.31 21.39 -0.12
C LEU A 498 0.07 21.87 1.28
N PHE A 499 0.43 20.93 2.14
CA PHE A 499 0.75 21.16 3.55
C PHE A 499 2.23 20.98 3.83
N HIS A 500 2.74 21.64 4.86
CA HIS A 500 4.13 21.52 5.29
C HIS A 500 4.49 20.08 5.64
N GLY A 501 5.62 19.59 5.13
CA GLY A 501 6.06 18.20 5.31
C GLY A 501 5.29 17.16 4.49
N GLY A 502 4.21 17.57 3.81
CA GLY A 502 3.41 16.71 2.93
C GLY A 502 3.97 16.60 1.52
N GLN A 503 3.45 15.63 0.78
CA GLN A 503 3.67 15.49 -0.67
C GLN A 503 2.32 15.31 -1.36
N LEU A 504 2.14 15.98 -2.49
CA LEU A 504 1.02 15.76 -3.39
C LEU A 504 1.45 14.88 -4.56
N LEU A 505 0.79 13.74 -4.74
CA LEU A 505 0.98 12.86 -5.88
C LEU A 505 -0.18 13.04 -6.86
N LEU A 506 0.11 13.54 -8.06
CA LEU A 506 -0.84 13.60 -9.17
C LEU A 506 -0.46 12.53 -10.19
N LEU A 507 -1.40 11.61 -10.45
CA LEU A 507 -1.24 10.51 -11.38
C LEU A 507 -2.09 10.76 -12.62
N GLY A 508 -1.61 10.35 -13.79
CA GLY A 508 -2.36 10.50 -15.03
C GLY A 508 -1.84 9.62 -16.15
N ARG A 509 -2.50 9.71 -17.28
CA ARG A 509 -2.05 9.11 -18.55
C ARG A 509 -1.47 10.16 -19.48
N PHE A 510 -0.55 9.76 -20.35
CA PHE A 510 0.04 10.63 -21.35
C PHE A 510 0.23 9.94 -22.70
N GLN A 511 0.19 10.72 -23.77
CA GLN A 511 0.46 10.28 -25.14
C GLN A 511 1.66 11.04 -25.71
N GLY A 512 2.51 10.35 -26.46
CA GLY A 512 3.75 10.91 -26.99
C GLY A 512 4.87 10.92 -25.96
N GLU A 513 5.90 11.69 -26.24
CA GLU A 513 7.05 11.98 -25.36
C GLU A 513 7.56 13.38 -25.67
N GLY A 514 8.29 13.98 -24.75
CA GLY A 514 8.84 15.32 -24.93
C GLY A 514 8.91 16.11 -23.61
N HIS A 515 9.31 17.36 -23.74
CA HIS A 515 9.31 18.31 -22.64
C HIS A 515 7.94 18.95 -22.48
N ALA A 516 7.55 19.19 -21.24
CA ALA A 516 6.30 19.83 -20.89
C ALA A 516 6.52 20.91 -19.83
N ALA A 517 5.80 22.03 -19.96
CA ALA A 517 5.70 23.02 -18.89
C ALA A 517 4.60 22.62 -17.91
N ILE A 518 4.96 22.42 -16.65
CA ILE A 518 4.05 22.09 -15.55
C ILE A 518 3.81 23.40 -14.77
N ARG A 519 2.59 23.95 -14.91
CA ARG A 519 2.16 25.16 -14.20
C ARG A 519 1.36 24.78 -12.98
N VAL A 520 1.84 25.19 -11.82
CA VAL A 520 1.15 25.01 -10.54
C VAL A 520 0.71 26.39 -10.06
N LYS A 521 -0.60 26.60 -10.00
CA LYS A 521 -1.19 27.84 -9.45
C LYS A 521 -1.84 27.54 -8.12
N GLY A 522 -1.84 28.49 -7.22
CA GLY A 522 -2.49 28.40 -5.93
C GLY A 522 -2.38 29.71 -5.16
N GLN A 523 -2.85 29.71 -3.93
CA GLN A 523 -2.87 30.91 -3.07
C GLN A 523 -1.99 30.74 -1.84
N VAL A 524 -1.28 31.81 -1.49
CA VAL A 524 -0.54 31.97 -0.23
C VAL A 524 -1.06 33.24 0.44
N ASN A 525 -1.71 33.11 1.59
CA ASN A 525 -2.35 34.23 2.29
C ASN A 525 -3.26 35.08 1.37
N GLY A 526 -4.13 34.42 0.60
CA GLY A 526 -5.08 35.05 -0.33
C GLY A 526 -4.45 35.72 -1.57
N LYS A 527 -3.13 35.55 -1.78
CA LYS A 527 -2.43 36.08 -2.97
C LYS A 527 -2.14 34.92 -3.92
N ASP A 528 -2.50 35.12 -5.18
CA ASP A 528 -2.21 34.18 -6.23
C ASP A 528 -0.70 34.02 -6.44
N LYS A 529 -0.26 32.76 -6.54
CA LYS A 529 1.12 32.37 -6.87
C LYS A 529 1.10 31.38 -8.02
N GLU A 530 2.05 31.53 -8.91
CA GLU A 530 2.28 30.61 -10.02
C GLU A 530 3.72 30.11 -9.99
N PHE A 531 3.88 28.79 -10.14
CA PHE A 531 5.17 28.13 -10.27
C PHE A 531 5.18 27.37 -11.58
N VAL A 532 6.25 27.51 -12.36
CA VAL A 532 6.42 26.82 -13.63
C VAL A 532 7.63 25.91 -13.52
N PHE A 533 7.42 24.65 -13.82
CA PHE A 533 8.46 23.62 -13.81
C PHE A 533 8.58 22.99 -15.20
N GLU A 534 9.78 22.57 -15.55
CA GLU A 534 10.00 21.77 -16.74
C GLU A 534 9.96 20.29 -16.36
N GLY A 535 9.19 19.51 -17.12
CA GLY A 535 9.07 18.05 -16.96
C GLY A 535 9.36 17.33 -18.26
N ALA A 536 10.08 16.22 -18.21
CA ALA A 536 10.31 15.36 -19.36
C ALA A 536 9.42 14.11 -19.29
N PHE A 537 8.54 13.96 -20.27
CA PHE A 537 7.74 12.75 -20.46
C PHE A 537 8.52 11.79 -21.36
N LYS A 538 8.97 10.69 -20.76
CA LYS A 538 9.78 9.68 -21.44
C LYS A 538 9.03 8.34 -21.46
N ARG A 539 9.24 7.57 -22.54
CA ARG A 539 8.73 6.20 -22.63
C ARG A 539 9.68 5.23 -21.94
N GLU A 540 9.62 5.19 -20.62
CA GLU A 540 10.43 4.33 -19.76
C GLU A 540 9.57 3.17 -19.23
N THR A 541 10.17 2.01 -19.00
CA THR A 541 9.51 0.84 -18.39
C THR A 541 9.92 0.61 -16.92
N ASN A 542 10.82 1.42 -16.38
CA ASN A 542 11.45 1.20 -15.07
C ASN A 542 10.56 1.54 -13.86
N ASN A 543 9.46 2.26 -14.07
CA ASN A 543 8.57 2.74 -13.01
C ASN A 543 7.28 1.91 -12.96
N VAL A 544 7.40 0.59 -12.93
CA VAL A 544 6.31 -0.40 -13.01
C VAL A 544 5.20 -0.24 -11.94
N HIS A 545 5.49 0.48 -10.86
CA HIS A 545 4.51 0.78 -9.81
C HIS A 545 3.48 1.85 -10.21
N ILE A 546 3.84 2.76 -11.14
CA ILE A 546 2.99 3.91 -11.52
C ILE A 546 1.67 3.47 -12.16
N PRO A 547 1.64 2.57 -13.17
CA PRO A 547 0.38 2.11 -13.76
C PRO A 547 -0.56 1.50 -12.73
N ARG A 548 -0.02 0.75 -11.78
CA ARG A 548 -0.80 0.11 -10.72
C ARG A 548 -1.35 1.12 -9.71
N LEU A 549 -0.54 2.10 -9.30
CA LEU A 549 -0.96 3.16 -8.41
C LEU A 549 -2.05 4.05 -9.04
N TRP A 550 -1.87 4.37 -10.33
CA TRP A 550 -2.89 5.06 -11.12
C TRP A 550 -4.20 4.26 -11.17
N ALA A 551 -4.11 2.96 -11.46
CA ALA A 551 -5.28 2.08 -11.52
C ALA A 551 -6.00 1.99 -10.16
N LYS A 552 -5.25 1.90 -9.03
CA LYS A 552 -5.84 1.97 -7.68
C LYS A 552 -6.69 3.21 -7.50
N ARG A 553 -6.14 4.39 -7.79
CA ARG A 553 -6.88 5.65 -7.64
C ARG A 553 -8.07 5.72 -8.56
N LYS A 554 -7.93 5.35 -9.83
CA LYS A 554 -9.04 5.30 -10.79
C LYS A 554 -10.16 4.39 -10.30
N ILE A 555 -9.85 3.18 -9.83
CA ILE A 555 -10.84 2.26 -9.25
C ILE A 555 -11.55 2.91 -8.05
N GLY A 556 -10.82 3.58 -7.15
CA GLY A 556 -11.43 4.28 -6.02
C GLY A 556 -12.47 5.32 -6.45
N TYR A 557 -12.15 6.12 -7.47
CA TYR A 557 -13.11 7.07 -8.05
C TYR A 557 -14.30 6.40 -8.75
N LEU A 558 -14.07 5.31 -9.49
CA LEU A 558 -15.15 4.56 -10.13
C LEU A 558 -16.10 3.93 -9.11
N LEU A 559 -15.57 3.37 -8.01
CA LEU A 559 -16.39 2.83 -6.93
C LEU A 559 -17.23 3.92 -6.25
N GLU A 560 -16.67 5.10 -6.07
CA GLU A 560 -17.42 6.26 -5.55
C GLU A 560 -18.52 6.71 -6.52
N GLU A 561 -18.25 6.76 -7.82
CA GLU A 561 -19.26 7.09 -8.84
C GLU A 561 -20.40 6.07 -8.88
N ILE A 562 -20.06 4.77 -8.82
CA ILE A 562 -21.06 3.69 -8.72
C ILE A 562 -21.98 3.88 -7.52
N ARG A 563 -21.43 4.31 -6.37
CA ARG A 563 -22.22 4.53 -5.15
C ARG A 563 -23.08 5.78 -5.22
N LYS A 564 -22.61 6.84 -5.88
CA LYS A 564 -23.35 8.12 -6.03
C LYS A 564 -24.46 8.05 -7.06
N GLY A 565 -24.19 7.45 -8.22
CA GLY A 565 -25.06 7.49 -9.40
C GLY A 565 -25.68 6.15 -9.79
N GLY A 566 -25.39 5.08 -9.05
CA GLY A 566 -25.82 3.72 -9.41
C GLY A 566 -24.78 2.98 -10.26
N ALA A 567 -24.88 1.67 -10.21
CA ALA A 567 -23.93 0.76 -10.85
C ALA A 567 -24.32 0.52 -12.32
N THR A 568 -23.77 1.31 -13.24
CA THR A 568 -23.90 1.00 -14.67
C THR A 568 -22.96 -0.15 -15.07
N GLU A 569 -23.32 -0.88 -16.11
CA GLU A 569 -22.53 -2.02 -16.56
C GLU A 569 -21.14 -1.59 -17.07
N GLU A 570 -21.04 -0.42 -17.72
CA GLU A 570 -19.77 0.12 -18.18
C GLU A 570 -18.80 0.42 -17.02
N LEU A 571 -19.29 1.04 -15.94
CA LEU A 571 -18.48 1.34 -14.76
C LEU A 571 -17.97 0.05 -14.09
N LYS A 572 -18.85 -0.96 -13.95
CA LYS A 572 -18.47 -2.28 -13.41
C LYS A 572 -17.42 -2.96 -14.26
N GLN A 573 -17.60 -3.01 -15.58
CA GLN A 573 -16.66 -3.64 -16.51
C GLN A 573 -15.31 -2.94 -16.49
N GLU A 574 -15.27 -1.60 -16.40
CA GLU A 574 -14.01 -0.87 -16.29
C GLU A 574 -13.29 -1.17 -14.97
N VAL A 575 -14.01 -1.23 -13.84
CA VAL A 575 -13.42 -1.65 -12.54
C VAL A 575 -12.85 -3.06 -12.65
N VAL A 576 -13.59 -4.01 -13.21
CA VAL A 576 -13.15 -5.40 -13.39
C VAL A 576 -11.92 -5.49 -14.30
N ARG A 577 -11.92 -4.75 -15.41
CA ARG A 577 -10.82 -4.72 -16.37
C ARG A 577 -9.52 -4.23 -15.72
N LEU A 578 -9.58 -3.11 -14.98
CA LEU A 578 -8.44 -2.55 -14.27
C LEU A 578 -7.98 -3.48 -13.14
N ALA A 579 -8.92 -4.01 -12.38
CA ALA A 579 -8.66 -4.92 -11.28
C ALA A 579 -7.93 -6.19 -11.75
N ARG A 580 -8.41 -6.82 -12.82
CA ARG A 580 -7.75 -8.00 -13.42
C ARG A 580 -6.35 -7.66 -13.95
N ARG A 581 -6.20 -6.56 -14.67
CA ARG A 581 -4.91 -6.19 -15.25
C ARG A 581 -3.84 -5.92 -14.20
N HIS A 582 -4.21 -5.23 -13.12
CA HIS A 582 -3.27 -4.77 -12.10
C HIS A 582 -3.25 -5.61 -10.82
N GLY A 583 -4.01 -6.73 -10.78
CA GLY A 583 -4.10 -7.60 -9.61
C GLY A 583 -4.70 -6.89 -8.39
N LEU A 584 -5.75 -6.09 -8.59
CA LEU A 584 -6.40 -5.31 -7.54
C LEU A 584 -7.74 -5.95 -7.19
N PRO A 585 -7.89 -6.63 -6.04
CA PRO A 585 -9.18 -7.15 -5.60
C PRO A 585 -10.19 -6.01 -5.39
N THR A 586 -11.41 -6.21 -5.89
CA THR A 586 -12.52 -5.27 -5.77
C THR A 586 -13.82 -6.04 -5.51
N PRO A 587 -14.88 -5.40 -4.98
CA PRO A 587 -16.17 -6.07 -4.80
C PRO A 587 -16.71 -6.70 -6.10
N TYR A 588 -16.43 -6.08 -7.25
CA TYR A 588 -16.91 -6.54 -8.57
C TYR A 588 -16.08 -7.65 -9.20
N THR A 589 -14.81 -7.80 -8.86
CA THR A 589 -14.00 -8.93 -9.32
C THR A 589 -14.42 -10.26 -8.70
N SER A 590 -15.13 -10.20 -7.57
CA SER A 590 -15.68 -11.37 -6.88
C SER A 590 -17.08 -11.78 -7.39
N TYR A 591 -17.84 -10.85 -7.98
CA TYR A 591 -19.26 -11.03 -8.33
C TYR A 591 -19.51 -11.65 -9.72
N LEU A 592 -18.68 -11.37 -10.70
CA LEU A 592 -18.88 -11.85 -12.08
C LEU A 592 -18.89 -13.40 -12.21
N VAL A 593 -18.37 -14.10 -11.22
CA VAL A 593 -18.37 -15.57 -11.15
C VAL A 593 -19.75 -16.16 -10.82
N LEU A 594 -20.64 -15.40 -10.16
CA LEU A 594 -21.96 -15.89 -9.76
C LEU A 594 -23.02 -15.70 -10.86
N GLU A 595 -22.91 -14.63 -11.67
CA GLU A 595 -23.89 -14.40 -12.75
C GLU A 595 -23.67 -15.30 -13.97
N GLU A 596 -22.45 -15.69 -14.31
CA GLU A 596 -22.18 -16.63 -15.42
C GLU A 596 -22.72 -18.05 -15.18
N GLY A 597 -22.80 -18.49 -13.92
CA GLY A 597 -23.41 -19.77 -13.57
C GLY A 597 -24.95 -19.78 -13.60
N ALA A 598 -25.59 -18.60 -13.44
CA ALA A 598 -27.05 -18.45 -13.42
C ALA A 598 -27.66 -18.11 -14.78
N LEU A 599 -26.87 -17.64 -15.74
CA LEU A 599 -27.34 -17.15 -17.05
C LEU A 599 -27.07 -18.12 -18.23
N THR A 600 -26.62 -19.35 -17.97
CA THR A 600 -26.31 -20.34 -19.04
C THR A 600 -27.54 -21.02 -19.66
N GLN A 601 -28.75 -20.60 -19.34
CA GLN A 601 -29.93 -21.01 -20.10
C GLN A 601 -30.25 -19.93 -21.17
N GLY A 602 -29.56 -19.98 -22.33
CA GLY A 602 -30.05 -19.28 -23.52
C GLY A 602 -29.11 -18.30 -24.23
N ARG A 603 -27.77 -18.32 -24.00
CA ARG A 603 -26.84 -17.50 -24.81
C ARG A 603 -25.91 -18.33 -25.71
N PRO A 604 -25.49 -17.80 -26.88
CA PRO A 604 -24.59 -18.49 -27.79
C PRO A 604 -23.25 -18.80 -27.11
N ARG A 605 -22.70 -19.96 -27.40
CA ARG A 605 -21.44 -20.52 -26.88
C ARG A 605 -20.32 -19.47 -26.95
N ARG A 606 -19.93 -18.93 -25.81
CA ARG A 606 -18.75 -18.03 -25.70
C ARG A 606 -17.49 -18.84 -26.03
N GLU A 607 -16.59 -18.23 -26.79
CA GLU A 607 -15.25 -18.80 -26.96
C GLU A 607 -14.55 -18.96 -25.61
N PRO A 608 -13.72 -20.00 -25.41
CA PRO A 608 -13.02 -20.20 -24.16
C PRO A 608 -12.15 -18.98 -23.81
N ALA A 609 -12.23 -18.51 -22.56
CA ALA A 609 -11.44 -17.39 -22.07
C ALA A 609 -9.93 -17.70 -22.17
N ALA A 610 -9.13 -16.67 -22.40
CA ALA A 610 -7.66 -16.83 -22.44
C ALA A 610 -7.13 -17.37 -21.10
N PRO A 611 -6.03 -18.15 -21.10
CA PRO A 611 -5.48 -18.75 -19.87
C PRO A 611 -5.21 -17.74 -18.76
N GLY A 612 -4.79 -16.52 -19.09
CA GLY A 612 -4.58 -15.44 -18.11
C GLY A 612 -5.88 -14.95 -17.47
N GLU A 613 -6.98 -14.86 -18.25
CA GLU A 613 -8.29 -14.47 -17.74
C GLU A 613 -8.88 -15.54 -16.81
N GLN A 614 -8.76 -16.82 -17.18
CA GLN A 614 -9.21 -17.95 -16.34
C GLN A 614 -8.42 -18.04 -15.04
N ALA A 615 -7.09 -17.84 -15.09
CA ALA A 615 -6.24 -17.85 -13.90
C ALA A 615 -6.57 -16.70 -12.97
N ALA A 616 -6.80 -15.49 -13.49
CA ALA A 616 -7.21 -14.31 -12.73
C ALA A 616 -8.54 -14.56 -12.00
N GLU A 617 -9.53 -15.09 -12.72
CA GLU A 617 -10.84 -15.39 -12.17
C GLU A 617 -10.78 -16.41 -11.03
N ASN A 618 -10.04 -17.51 -11.24
CA ASN A 618 -9.87 -18.56 -10.22
C ASN A 618 -9.11 -18.06 -8.98
N ALA A 619 -8.07 -17.26 -9.15
CA ALA A 619 -7.29 -16.70 -8.05
C ALA A 619 -8.12 -15.73 -7.20
N LEU A 620 -8.85 -14.83 -7.84
CA LEU A 620 -9.73 -13.87 -7.17
C LEU A 620 -10.88 -14.57 -6.43
N ARG A 621 -11.41 -15.69 -6.98
CA ARG A 621 -12.38 -16.54 -6.28
C ARG A 621 -11.81 -17.20 -5.02
N ARG A 622 -10.55 -17.69 -5.06
CA ARG A 622 -9.87 -18.27 -3.89
C ARG A 622 -9.65 -17.25 -2.79
N LEU A 623 -9.25 -16.04 -3.14
CA LEU A 623 -9.11 -14.94 -2.18
C LEU A 623 -10.43 -14.66 -1.45
N ARG A 624 -11.55 -14.66 -2.16
CA ARG A 624 -12.88 -14.51 -1.55
C ARG A 624 -13.22 -15.65 -0.60
N GLN A 625 -12.98 -16.91 -1.00
CA GLN A 625 -13.25 -18.06 -0.15
C GLN A 625 -12.37 -18.06 1.12
N GLY A 626 -11.12 -17.61 1.00
CA GLY A 626 -10.23 -17.40 2.14
C GLY A 626 -10.75 -16.32 3.09
N ALA A 627 -11.21 -15.20 2.55
CA ALA A 627 -11.83 -14.12 3.31
C ALA A 627 -13.16 -14.51 3.98
N GLN A 628 -13.97 -15.36 3.32
CA GLN A 628 -15.19 -15.92 3.92
C GLN A 628 -14.89 -16.88 5.08
N LYS A 629 -13.89 -17.76 4.93
CA LYS A 629 -13.49 -18.70 6.00
C LYS A 629 -12.85 -17.98 7.18
N ALA A 630 -12.09 -16.92 6.94
CA ALA A 630 -11.57 -16.05 8.00
C ALA A 630 -12.71 -15.30 8.71
N GLY A 631 -13.76 -14.89 7.99
CA GLY A 631 -14.95 -14.26 8.54
C GLY A 631 -15.86 -15.21 9.34
N GLU A 632 -15.94 -16.49 8.95
CA GLU A 632 -16.67 -17.53 9.71
C GLU A 632 -15.95 -17.94 11.02
N ALA A 633 -14.62 -17.73 11.09
CA ALA A 633 -13.83 -17.93 12.32
C ALA A 633 -13.89 -16.70 13.26
N GLU A 634 -14.37 -15.55 12.78
CA GLU A 634 -14.56 -14.30 13.50
C GLU A 634 -16.01 -13.81 13.37
N GLU A 635 -17.00 -14.65 13.71
CA GLU A 635 -18.43 -14.27 13.63
C GLU A 635 -18.80 -13.04 14.48
N ASP A 636 -17.86 -12.51 15.27
CA ASP A 636 -17.99 -11.25 16.01
C ASP A 636 -17.17 -10.07 15.47
N LYS A 637 -16.37 -10.25 14.40
CA LYS A 637 -15.55 -9.15 13.80
C LYS A 637 -15.47 -9.24 12.27
N ASP A 638 -16.35 -8.52 11.60
CA ASP A 638 -16.21 -7.95 10.24
C ASP A 638 -16.01 -8.88 9.03
N GLY A 639 -16.97 -9.78 8.77
CA GLY A 639 -17.00 -10.62 7.56
C GLY A 639 -17.09 -9.85 6.22
N PHE A 640 -16.19 -10.12 5.28
CA PHE A 640 -16.23 -9.68 3.88
C PHE A 640 -17.12 -10.63 3.06
N ALA A 641 -18.41 -10.70 3.38
CA ALA A 641 -19.37 -11.54 2.65
C ALA A 641 -20.57 -10.71 2.16
N GLY A 642 -20.59 -10.36 0.88
CA GLY A 642 -21.78 -9.74 0.28
C GLY A 642 -21.60 -9.39 -1.19
N GLY A 643 -22.50 -9.85 -2.03
CA GLY A 643 -22.50 -9.70 -3.48
C GLY A 643 -22.52 -8.24 -3.97
N GLY A 644 -22.25 -8.02 -5.26
CA GLY A 644 -22.09 -6.70 -5.89
C GLY A 644 -23.22 -5.68 -5.68
N GLY A 645 -24.41 -6.11 -5.22
CA GLY A 645 -25.47 -5.20 -4.79
C GLY A 645 -25.19 -4.49 -3.47
N GLN A 646 -24.40 -5.11 -2.59
CA GLN A 646 -24.07 -4.56 -1.27
C GLN A 646 -22.95 -3.49 -1.33
N ALA A 647 -22.04 -3.56 -2.31
CA ALA A 647 -21.00 -2.54 -2.49
C ALA A 647 -21.54 -1.15 -2.88
N ALA A 648 -22.79 -1.07 -3.33
CA ALA A 648 -23.50 0.17 -3.67
C ALA A 648 -24.45 0.64 -2.55
N ALA A 649 -24.51 -0.04 -1.41
CA ALA A 649 -25.37 0.35 -0.31
C ALA A 649 -25.09 1.79 0.13
N PRO A 650 -26.10 2.65 0.28
CA PRO A 650 -25.92 4.05 0.66
C PRO A 650 -25.59 4.20 2.15
N SER A 651 -26.09 3.31 3.00
CA SER A 651 -25.98 3.41 4.45
C SER A 651 -25.71 2.04 5.11
N GLY A 652 -25.53 2.05 6.42
CA GLY A 652 -25.26 0.87 7.22
C GLY A 652 -23.84 0.31 7.03
N LYS A 653 -23.58 -0.84 7.66
CA LYS A 653 -22.26 -1.50 7.65
C LYS A 653 -21.64 -1.66 6.28
N GLU A 654 -22.42 -2.04 5.27
CA GLU A 654 -21.93 -2.23 3.91
C GLU A 654 -21.66 -0.89 3.20
N GLY A 655 -22.43 0.15 3.48
CA GLY A 655 -22.20 1.50 3.00
C GLY A 655 -20.88 2.07 3.51
N VAL A 656 -20.63 1.96 4.81
CA VAL A 656 -19.39 2.39 5.46
C VAL A 656 -18.18 1.64 4.90
N ARG A 657 -18.30 0.33 4.72
CA ARG A 657 -17.25 -0.52 4.18
C ARG A 657 -16.89 -0.14 2.73
N GLY A 658 -17.89 0.09 1.90
CA GLY A 658 -17.70 0.56 0.52
C GLY A 658 -17.01 1.92 0.46
N SER A 659 -17.38 2.86 1.33
CA SER A 659 -16.75 4.19 1.45
C SER A 659 -15.30 4.11 1.90
N ARG A 660 -14.99 3.30 2.91
CA ARG A 660 -13.61 3.08 3.38
C ARG A 660 -12.73 2.55 2.26
N LEU A 661 -13.18 1.53 1.53
CA LEU A 661 -12.43 0.96 0.42
C LEU A 661 -12.19 2.00 -0.69
N ALA A 662 -13.24 2.69 -1.14
CA ALA A 662 -13.09 3.73 -2.15
C ALA A 662 -12.16 4.86 -1.71
N GLY A 663 -12.28 5.33 -0.46
CA GLY A 663 -11.43 6.34 0.12
C GLY A 663 -9.96 5.91 0.23
N ARG A 664 -9.69 4.68 0.68
CA ARG A 664 -8.32 4.11 0.73
C ARG A 664 -7.70 4.03 -0.67
N LEU A 665 -8.45 3.58 -1.67
CA LEU A 665 -8.00 3.51 -3.05
C LEU A 665 -7.74 4.91 -3.65
N LYS A 666 -8.61 5.88 -3.42
CA LYS A 666 -8.46 7.27 -3.89
C LYS A 666 -7.22 7.95 -3.30
N ARG A 667 -6.91 7.68 -2.03
CA ARG A 667 -5.76 8.25 -1.31
C ARG A 667 -4.49 7.42 -1.41
N ALA A 668 -4.52 6.28 -2.11
CA ALA A 668 -3.35 5.40 -2.23
C ALA A 668 -2.13 6.17 -2.74
N ASP A 669 -1.05 6.08 -2.01
CA ASP A 669 0.26 6.65 -2.31
C ASP A 669 1.30 5.60 -2.69
N ARG A 670 0.96 4.30 -2.53
CA ARG A 670 1.81 3.16 -2.83
C ARG A 670 1.08 2.10 -3.65
N ALA A 671 1.85 1.32 -4.36
CA ALA A 671 1.34 0.28 -5.24
C ALA A 671 1.10 -1.09 -4.57
N ASP A 672 1.46 -1.27 -3.28
CA ASP A 672 1.22 -2.51 -2.53
C ASP A 672 -0.28 -2.74 -2.23
N LEU A 673 -0.65 -3.96 -1.80
CA LEU A 673 -2.04 -4.34 -1.52
C LEU A 673 -2.39 -4.41 -0.02
N GLY A 674 -1.37 -4.56 0.84
CA GLY A 674 -1.57 -4.93 2.24
C GLY A 674 -2.52 -4.03 3.02
N GLU A 675 -2.37 -2.70 2.91
CA GLU A 675 -3.22 -1.73 3.61
C GLU A 675 -4.60 -1.52 2.97
N THR A 676 -4.78 -2.01 1.73
CA THR A 676 -6.00 -1.70 0.97
C THR A 676 -7.17 -2.60 1.34
N LEU A 677 -6.89 -3.83 1.79
CA LEU A 677 -7.89 -4.90 1.84
C LEU A 677 -8.18 -5.45 3.24
N ASP A 678 -7.44 -5.05 4.27
CA ASP A 678 -7.47 -5.67 5.62
C ASP A 678 -7.30 -7.21 5.58
N LEU A 679 -6.68 -7.73 4.50
CA LEU A 679 -6.37 -9.14 4.33
C LEU A 679 -4.94 -9.42 4.77
N GLU A 680 -4.73 -10.56 5.38
CA GLU A 680 -3.37 -11.04 5.64
C GLU A 680 -2.59 -11.10 4.32
N ARG A 681 -1.43 -10.49 4.31
CA ARG A 681 -0.57 -10.37 3.13
C ARG A 681 -0.29 -11.73 2.48
N GLY A 682 -0.08 -12.77 3.29
CA GLY A 682 0.16 -14.13 2.82
C GLY A 682 -0.97 -14.69 1.94
N VAL A 683 -2.23 -14.42 2.28
CA VAL A 683 -3.40 -14.88 1.51
C VAL A 683 -3.43 -14.27 0.11
N ILE A 684 -3.03 -12.99 0.00
CA ILE A 684 -2.96 -12.31 -1.29
C ILE A 684 -1.79 -12.86 -2.12
N GLU A 685 -0.62 -13.02 -1.52
CA GLU A 685 0.61 -13.48 -2.18
C GLU A 685 0.52 -14.93 -2.66
N ASP A 686 -0.28 -15.78 -2.00
CA ASP A 686 -0.58 -17.13 -2.45
C ASP A 686 -1.46 -17.18 -3.71
N ALA A 687 -2.20 -16.15 -4.00
CA ALA A 687 -3.12 -16.09 -5.15
C ALA A 687 -2.64 -15.15 -6.27
N ILE A 688 -1.94 -14.06 -5.91
CA ILE A 688 -1.51 -13.00 -6.85
C ILE A 688 -0.05 -12.65 -6.56
N ARG A 689 0.80 -12.69 -7.59
CA ARG A 689 2.18 -12.21 -7.52
C ARG A 689 2.44 -11.11 -8.54
N GLN A 690 3.33 -10.22 -8.16
CA GLN A 690 3.81 -9.13 -9.03
C GLN A 690 5.30 -9.31 -9.24
N VAL A 691 5.70 -9.51 -10.49
CA VAL A 691 7.11 -9.65 -10.89
C VAL A 691 7.35 -8.70 -12.05
N GLU A 692 8.36 -7.83 -11.93
CA GLU A 692 8.74 -6.83 -12.96
C GLU A 692 7.54 -6.06 -13.55
N GLY A 693 6.56 -5.70 -12.70
CA GLY A 693 5.36 -4.96 -13.09
C GLY A 693 4.25 -5.80 -13.72
N CYS A 694 4.49 -7.06 -13.98
CA CYS A 694 3.50 -8.00 -14.49
C CYS A 694 2.72 -8.66 -13.35
N THR A 695 1.42 -8.86 -13.55
CA THR A 695 0.55 -9.56 -12.61
C THR A 695 0.45 -11.03 -12.97
N PHE A 696 0.74 -11.90 -12.01
CA PHE A 696 0.60 -13.35 -12.13
C PHE A 696 -0.45 -13.87 -11.18
N TYR A 697 -1.27 -14.80 -11.65
CA TYR A 697 -2.32 -15.46 -10.90
C TYR A 697 -2.00 -16.93 -10.71
N ARG A 698 -2.26 -17.44 -9.52
CA ARG A 698 -2.05 -18.86 -9.21
C ARG A 698 -3.01 -19.74 -10.00
N SER A 699 -2.49 -20.71 -10.75
CA SER A 699 -3.25 -21.69 -11.50
C SER A 699 -2.67 -23.08 -11.27
N GLY A 700 -3.35 -23.91 -10.49
CA GLY A 700 -2.83 -25.21 -10.07
C GLY A 700 -1.51 -25.08 -9.29
N GLU A 701 -0.46 -25.75 -9.75
CA GLU A 701 0.88 -25.67 -9.18
C GLU A 701 1.72 -24.53 -9.75
N GLY A 702 1.24 -23.83 -10.79
CA GLY A 702 1.97 -22.80 -11.51
C GLY A 702 1.36 -21.41 -11.42
N TRP A 703 1.93 -20.48 -12.18
CA TRP A 703 1.52 -19.08 -12.27
C TRP A 703 1.21 -18.71 -13.71
N VAL A 704 0.22 -17.86 -13.92
CA VAL A 704 -0.18 -17.40 -15.25
C VAL A 704 -0.19 -15.89 -15.29
N HIS A 705 0.54 -15.31 -16.23
CA HIS A 705 0.54 -13.87 -16.47
C HIS A 705 -0.86 -13.39 -16.89
N SER A 706 -1.32 -12.29 -16.32
CA SER A 706 -2.67 -11.74 -16.54
C SER A 706 -3.04 -11.48 -18.01
N GLU A 707 -2.04 -11.29 -18.85
CA GLU A 707 -2.19 -11.04 -20.29
C GLU A 707 -1.80 -12.25 -21.16
N ALA A 708 -1.50 -13.42 -20.57
CA ALA A 708 -1.15 -14.62 -21.34
C ALA A 708 -2.33 -15.13 -22.17
N GLY A 709 -2.04 -15.59 -23.40
CA GLY A 709 -3.02 -16.22 -24.29
C GLY A 709 -3.82 -15.26 -25.14
N LYS A 710 -3.40 -14.00 -25.31
CA LYS A 710 -3.97 -13.12 -26.32
C LYS A 710 -3.80 -13.75 -27.72
N ARG A 711 -4.81 -13.57 -28.58
CA ARG A 711 -4.79 -14.05 -29.97
C ARG A 711 -3.49 -13.59 -30.66
N ASP A 712 -2.87 -14.45 -31.47
CA ASP A 712 -1.66 -14.22 -32.24
C ASP A 712 -0.31 -14.35 -31.55
N ALA A 713 -0.23 -14.85 -30.31
CA ALA A 713 1.06 -15.10 -29.64
C ALA A 713 1.72 -16.42 -30.14
N THR A 714 2.99 -16.33 -30.49
CA THR A 714 3.81 -17.55 -30.73
C THR A 714 4.08 -18.23 -29.40
N TRP A 715 3.67 -19.50 -29.27
CA TRP A 715 3.87 -20.29 -28.06
C TRP A 715 5.18 -21.06 -28.10
N VAL A 716 5.92 -21.03 -26.99
CA VAL A 716 7.14 -21.79 -26.74
C VAL A 716 6.97 -22.60 -25.47
N SER A 717 6.88 -23.93 -25.59
CA SER A 717 6.72 -24.81 -24.43
C SER A 717 8.08 -25.39 -24.04
N VAL A 718 8.43 -25.32 -22.75
CA VAL A 718 9.71 -25.76 -22.18
C VAL A 718 9.46 -26.53 -20.89
N ASP A 719 10.06 -27.71 -20.77
CA ASP A 719 9.94 -28.51 -19.54
C ASP A 719 10.74 -27.87 -18.40
N TYR A 720 10.11 -27.76 -17.24
CA TYR A 720 10.68 -27.22 -16.02
C TYR A 720 11.98 -27.96 -15.64
N MET A 721 13.02 -27.20 -15.28
CA MET A 721 14.35 -27.68 -14.90
C MET A 721 15.11 -28.49 -15.99
N SER A 722 14.66 -28.50 -17.24
CA SER A 722 15.37 -29.11 -18.37
C SER A 722 16.59 -28.31 -18.81
N GLU A 723 17.47 -28.90 -19.65
CA GLU A 723 18.56 -28.18 -20.27
C GLU A 723 18.07 -27.01 -21.15
N ALA A 724 16.91 -27.17 -21.82
CA ALA A 724 16.26 -26.10 -22.58
C ALA A 724 15.82 -24.93 -21.69
N TYR A 725 15.32 -25.23 -20.48
CA TYR A 725 14.96 -24.22 -19.48
C TYR A 725 16.16 -23.35 -19.05
N PHE A 726 17.31 -23.99 -18.73
CA PHE A 726 18.51 -23.23 -18.36
C PHE A 726 19.15 -22.49 -19.53
N LYS A 727 19.06 -23.06 -20.73
CA LYS A 727 19.47 -22.37 -21.96
C LYS A 727 18.64 -21.10 -22.19
N LEU A 728 17.33 -21.19 -22.01
CA LEU A 728 16.41 -20.04 -22.12
C LEU A 728 16.78 -18.92 -21.14
N VAL A 729 17.13 -19.24 -19.89
CA VAL A 729 17.59 -18.26 -18.89
C VAL A 729 18.88 -17.55 -19.33
N LYS A 730 19.81 -18.27 -19.97
CA LYS A 730 21.07 -17.68 -20.47
C LYS A 730 20.85 -16.77 -21.67
N GLU A 731 20.00 -17.17 -22.59
CA GLU A 731 19.70 -16.42 -23.80
C GLU A 731 18.86 -15.16 -23.50
N HIS A 732 17.98 -15.23 -22.50
CA HIS A 732 17.09 -14.17 -22.07
C HIS A 732 17.19 -13.91 -20.56
N PRO A 733 18.23 -13.23 -20.07
CA PRO A 733 18.40 -12.99 -18.62
C PRO A 733 17.22 -12.26 -17.97
N GLY A 734 16.53 -11.37 -18.71
CA GLY A 734 15.32 -10.68 -18.24
C GLY A 734 14.13 -11.61 -17.97
N LEU A 735 14.12 -12.81 -18.56
CA LEU A 735 13.09 -13.81 -18.30
C LEU A 735 13.30 -14.50 -16.94
N GLY A 736 14.52 -14.47 -16.39
CA GLY A 736 14.87 -15.14 -15.13
C GLY A 736 14.00 -14.74 -13.96
N ALA A 737 13.65 -13.45 -13.86
CA ALA A 737 12.74 -12.96 -12.81
C ALA A 737 11.36 -13.64 -12.86
N PHE A 738 10.81 -13.87 -14.05
CA PHE A 738 9.51 -14.56 -14.21
C PHE A 738 9.64 -16.06 -13.96
N LEU A 739 10.76 -16.67 -14.40
CA LEU A 739 11.04 -18.09 -14.20
C LEU A 739 11.33 -18.42 -12.72
N SER A 740 11.66 -17.44 -11.89
CA SER A 740 11.75 -17.61 -10.43
C SER A 740 10.43 -18.03 -9.77
N LEU A 741 9.31 -17.85 -10.47
CA LEU A 741 7.99 -18.32 -10.05
C LEU A 741 7.80 -19.86 -10.18
N GLY A 742 8.72 -20.55 -10.84
CA GLY A 742 8.63 -21.98 -11.13
C GLY A 742 7.87 -22.28 -12.42
N LYS A 743 6.85 -23.15 -12.37
CA LYS A 743 5.97 -23.39 -13.50
C LYS A 743 5.17 -22.13 -13.82
N VAL A 744 5.33 -21.59 -15.00
CA VAL A 744 4.75 -20.28 -15.35
C VAL A 744 4.36 -20.21 -16.82
N ILE A 745 3.24 -19.52 -17.09
CA ILE A 745 2.88 -19.07 -18.43
C ILE A 745 3.11 -17.54 -18.45
N VAL A 746 4.05 -17.08 -19.27
CA VAL A 746 4.44 -15.67 -19.32
C VAL A 746 4.56 -15.17 -20.76
N GLN A 747 4.10 -13.93 -20.99
CA GLN A 747 4.35 -13.22 -22.25
C GLN A 747 5.60 -12.35 -22.10
N PHE A 748 6.60 -12.62 -22.95
CA PHE A 748 7.87 -11.90 -22.94
C PHE A 748 8.37 -11.72 -24.38
N GLU A 749 8.81 -10.50 -24.76
CA GLU A 749 9.31 -10.15 -26.08
C GLU A 749 8.43 -10.63 -27.26
N GLY A 750 7.09 -10.50 -27.10
CA GLY A 750 6.12 -10.88 -28.13
C GLY A 750 5.82 -12.37 -28.25
N LYS A 751 6.44 -13.23 -27.42
CA LYS A 751 6.19 -14.67 -27.35
C LYS A 751 5.52 -15.04 -26.04
N THR A 752 4.75 -16.13 -26.03
CA THR A 752 4.20 -16.72 -24.81
C THR A 752 5.00 -17.99 -24.47
N TYR A 753 5.68 -17.95 -23.33
CA TYR A 753 6.43 -19.10 -22.81
C TYR A 753 5.57 -19.86 -21.82
N GLU A 754 5.49 -21.16 -21.99
CA GLU A 754 4.83 -22.09 -21.08
C GLU A 754 5.86 -23.03 -20.47
N ILE A 755 6.10 -22.89 -19.16
CA ILE A 755 7.01 -23.76 -18.40
C ILE A 755 6.17 -24.81 -17.69
N LYS A 756 6.32 -26.10 -18.10
CA LYS A 756 5.52 -27.24 -17.64
C LYS A 756 6.12 -27.96 -16.45
#